data_71bd7ad5033f519be3cf818b9e208867
#
_entry.id   71bd7ad5033f519be3cf818b9e208867
#
_cell.length_a   1.000
_cell.length_b   1.000
_cell.length_c   1.000
_cell.angle_alpha   90.00
_cell.angle_beta   90.00
_cell.angle_gamma   90.00
#
_symmetry.space_group_name_H-M   'P 1'
#
loop_
_entity.id
_entity.type
_entity.pdbx_description
1 polymer ?
#
loop_
_entity_poly.entity_id
_entity_poly.type
_entity_poly.pdbx_seq_one_letter_code
_entity_poly.pdbx_strand_id
1 'polypeptide(L)'
;MKRTDGVPILSLFPAFPDQLQRHFIASDSAIMAHAFNSNSTMDNTLLLVDGSSYLYRAYHALPDLRSPDGYPTGAMHGMVNMLRRLRNDFPAAYIACVFDAKGKTFRDDLYPEYKATRASMPEDLGKQIEPIHEVVRHMGWPILMVEGVEADDVIGTLAAQATARGMNTVVSTGDKDLAQLVNDKVMLINTMSNEKLDEAGVAAKFGVPPNRIIDYLTLIGDTVDNVPGVNKCGPKTAVKWLALHGSLDGVIENAHTIGGAVGANLQAALEWLPKGRELITVKTDCDLTGHMVSIEESLVGRQEDKDALRDFFQRFGFKSLLRDLGHGNGSGSGNAGKYASPGAPALNSPEGALAGENATQPGMPIIKGEYETVTTAEQLERWMALIDAAPLTAVDTETTSLDPLNAEMVGISLSVEAGKGCYIPLAHRYAGVTEQLNREEVLEKLRPWLESPDKPKLGQNLKYDMHIFENHGVKLRGIAHDTLLQSYVFESHKPHDMDTMALRHLGYTTIPFVDVCGKGASQITFDQVELSRATEYAAEDADITLRLHHTMIGHVESDKGLDTIYRKIELPTQVVLQKIERNGVLIDSDKLAAQSNELAVRILELEQQAYEMAGGPFNLGSPKQIGEIFFGKLQLPVIKKTATGAPSTDEEVLQKLAEDYPLPKVLLEHRGLSKLKSTYTDKLPKMVNPNTGRVHTNYAQAVAITGRLASSDPNLQNIPVRTGEGRRIREAFVAAPGNVIVSADYSQIELRIMAHISGDEAMLRAFGAGEDIHRATAAEVFGVPPEEVQSEQRRYAKVINFGLIYGMSAFGLAANLGIERGAASNYIERYFARFAGVKRYMDETRLRAKERGYVETVFGRRLWLPEINSPNGPRRAGAERAAINAPMQGTAADLIKLAMIAVQDWIETEKLGTRMVMQVHDELVLEVPEGELELVKHKLPELMAGVATLKVPLLAETGVGPNWESAH
;
A
#
# COMPACT_ATOMS: atom_id res chain seq x y z
N MET A 1 40.11 35.37 -35.11
CA MET A 1 41.56 35.62 -34.96
C MET A 1 42.01 34.95 -33.67
N LYS A 2 43.00 34.07 -33.83
CA LYS A 2 43.91 33.43 -32.87
C LYS A 2 43.33 32.38 -31.88
N ARG A 3 43.68 31.16 -32.23
CA ARG A 3 43.97 29.97 -31.44
C ARG A 3 45.06 30.23 -30.39
N THR A 4 45.02 29.56 -29.26
CA THR A 4 46.11 28.89 -28.55
C THR A 4 45.51 27.80 -27.69
N ASP A 5 45.62 26.57 -28.05
CA ASP A 5 46.57 25.50 -27.70
C ASP A 5 46.38 24.95 -26.27
N GLY A 6 46.04 23.66 -26.28
CA GLY A 6 45.81 22.80 -25.16
C GLY A 6 47.11 22.31 -24.49
N VAL A 7 46.89 21.79 -23.27
CA VAL A 7 47.81 20.86 -22.59
C VAL A 7 46.93 19.84 -21.85
N PRO A 8 47.19 18.52 -22.00
CA PRO A 8 46.42 17.49 -21.30
C PRO A 8 46.97 17.29 -19.88
N ILE A 9 46.11 17.32 -18.89
CA ILE A 9 46.41 16.88 -17.52
C ILE A 9 46.23 15.36 -17.43
N LEU A 10 47.36 14.68 -17.69
CA LEU A 10 47.52 13.24 -17.39
C LEU A 10 48.92 13.12 -16.76
N SER A 11 48.99 13.12 -15.42
CA SER A 11 50.07 12.51 -14.65
C SER A 11 50.04 13.02 -13.21
N LEU A 12 49.43 12.20 -12.34
CA LEU A 12 49.72 12.19 -10.91
C LEU A 12 48.94 10.99 -10.25
N PHE A 13 49.34 9.77 -10.62
CA PHE A 13 49.24 8.60 -9.74
C PHE A 13 50.47 7.71 -9.94
N PRO A 14 51.19 7.32 -8.91
CA PRO A 14 52.33 6.42 -9.02
C PRO A 14 51.87 4.98 -9.26
N ALA A 15 52.62 4.29 -10.10
CA ALA A 15 52.44 2.92 -10.53
C ALA A 15 52.49 1.92 -9.34
N PHE A 16 51.52 1.02 -9.28
CA PHE A 16 51.55 -0.18 -8.44
C PHE A 16 52.24 -1.33 -9.20
N PRO A 17 52.98 -2.24 -8.49
CA PRO A 17 53.77 -3.27 -9.10
C PRO A 17 52.97 -4.44 -9.71
N ASP A 18 53.55 -4.99 -10.77
CA ASP A 18 53.07 -5.99 -11.74
C ASP A 18 52.90 -7.42 -11.21
N GLN A 19 52.59 -7.67 -9.96
CA GLN A 19 52.38 -9.04 -9.43
C GLN A 19 50.95 -9.41 -9.02
N LEU A 20 49.97 -8.55 -9.21
CA LEU A 20 48.57 -8.84 -8.88
C LEU A 20 47.63 -9.03 -10.10
N GLN A 21 48.17 -8.96 -11.33
CA GLN A 21 47.37 -9.13 -12.56
C GLN A 21 47.25 -10.56 -13.08
N ARG A 22 47.82 -11.56 -12.42
CA ARG A 22 47.72 -12.97 -12.87
C ARG A 22 46.86 -13.90 -12.03
N HIS A 23 46.07 -13.35 -11.08
CA HIS A 23 45.16 -14.17 -10.28
C HIS A 23 43.66 -13.82 -10.50
N PHE A 24 43.33 -12.95 -11.45
CA PHE A 24 41.91 -12.55 -11.72
C PHE A 24 41.33 -13.10 -13.03
N ILE A 25 42.01 -14.02 -13.74
CA ILE A 25 41.50 -14.59 -15.02
C ILE A 25 41.37 -16.14 -14.96
N ALA A 26 41.31 -16.74 -13.78
CA ALA A 26 41.15 -18.20 -13.69
C ALA A 26 40.19 -18.65 -12.57
N SER A 27 39.12 -17.90 -12.27
CA SER A 27 38.12 -18.33 -11.26
C SER A 27 36.64 -18.10 -11.64
N ASP A 28 36.34 -17.75 -12.88
CA ASP A 28 34.94 -17.54 -13.34
C ASP A 28 34.25 -18.82 -13.84
N SER A 29 34.72 -20.01 -13.45
CA SER A 29 34.02 -21.25 -13.77
C SER A 29 33.82 -22.21 -12.59
N ALA A 30 34.06 -21.76 -11.35
CA ALA A 30 33.96 -22.62 -10.16
C ALA A 30 33.12 -22.01 -9.01
N ILE A 31 32.52 -20.80 -9.17
CA ILE A 31 31.72 -20.13 -8.12
C ILE A 31 30.21 -20.25 -8.36
N MET A 32 29.79 -20.81 -9.51
CA MET A 32 28.36 -21.05 -9.82
C MET A 32 27.92 -22.50 -9.54
N ALA A 33 28.60 -23.26 -8.69
CA ALA A 33 28.21 -24.63 -8.33
C ALA A 33 28.32 -24.88 -6.83
N HIS A 34 27.88 -23.96 -5.98
CA HIS A 34 27.49 -24.24 -4.60
C HIS A 34 26.04 -23.81 -4.37
N ALA A 35 25.15 -24.22 -5.26
CA ALA A 35 23.78 -24.48 -4.86
C ALA A 35 23.85 -25.57 -3.78
N PHE A 36 23.37 -25.26 -2.62
CA PHE A 36 23.25 -26.13 -1.47
C PHE A 36 22.79 -27.53 -1.92
N ASN A 37 23.67 -28.50 -1.83
CA ASN A 37 23.38 -29.91 -2.06
C ASN A 37 22.49 -30.37 -0.90
N SER A 38 21.21 -30.53 -1.12
CA SER A 38 20.10 -30.49 -0.15
C SER A 38 20.02 -31.66 0.85
N ASN A 39 21.01 -32.58 0.89
CA ASN A 39 20.98 -33.70 1.84
C ASN A 39 22.20 -33.79 2.78
N SER A 40 23.29 -33.06 2.56
CA SER A 40 24.46 -33.08 3.47
C SER A 40 24.63 -31.81 4.30
N THR A 41 23.87 -30.79 4.03
CA THR A 41 23.92 -29.47 4.75
C THR A 41 22.92 -29.38 5.91
N MET A 42 21.83 -30.17 5.89
CA MET A 42 20.85 -30.19 6.98
C MET A 42 21.44 -30.68 8.30
N ASP A 43 22.33 -31.67 8.23
CA ASP A 43 22.91 -32.32 9.42
C ASP A 43 23.92 -31.46 10.19
N ASN A 44 24.33 -30.29 9.66
CA ASN A 44 25.34 -29.44 10.27
C ASN A 44 24.92 -27.96 10.33
N THR A 45 23.63 -27.73 10.55
CA THR A 45 23.08 -26.34 10.65
C THR A 45 22.44 -26.11 12.02
N LEU A 46 22.77 -24.96 12.63
CA LEU A 46 22.16 -24.44 13.85
C LEU A 46 21.22 -23.29 13.51
N LEU A 47 19.96 -23.39 13.92
CA LEU A 47 18.96 -22.33 13.77
C LEU A 47 18.65 -21.70 15.12
N LEU A 48 18.99 -20.44 15.30
CA LEU A 48 18.77 -19.65 16.51
C LEU A 48 17.65 -18.64 16.29
N VAL A 49 16.74 -18.56 17.24
CA VAL A 49 15.64 -17.60 17.23
C VAL A 49 15.80 -16.66 18.42
N ASP A 50 15.84 -15.38 18.14
CA ASP A 50 15.68 -14.32 19.14
C ASP A 50 14.22 -14.30 19.59
N GLY A 51 13.95 -15.06 20.67
CA GLY A 51 12.63 -15.28 21.23
C GLY A 51 12.02 -14.00 21.80
N SER A 52 12.84 -13.14 22.39
CA SER A 52 12.41 -11.86 22.95
C SER A 52 11.93 -10.91 21.85
N SER A 53 12.65 -10.79 20.76
CA SER A 53 12.24 -10.02 19.58
C SER A 53 10.95 -10.58 18.96
N TYR A 54 10.84 -11.92 18.83
CA TYR A 54 9.66 -12.59 18.32
C TYR A 54 8.41 -12.37 19.19
N LEU A 55 8.58 -12.38 20.51
CA LEU A 55 7.50 -12.16 21.48
C LEU A 55 6.86 -10.77 21.31
N TYR A 56 7.67 -9.72 21.28
CA TYR A 56 7.19 -8.35 21.06
C TYR A 56 6.58 -8.19 19.65
N ARG A 57 7.19 -8.78 18.64
CA ARG A 57 6.68 -8.73 17.27
C ARG A 57 5.33 -9.42 17.12
N ALA A 58 5.18 -10.62 17.68
CA ALA A 58 3.94 -11.36 17.66
C ALA A 58 2.81 -10.59 18.37
N TYR A 59 3.13 -9.91 19.47
CA TYR A 59 2.17 -9.08 20.19
C TYR A 59 1.68 -7.87 19.37
N HIS A 60 2.59 -7.18 18.68
CA HIS A 60 2.26 -5.99 17.90
C HIS A 60 1.69 -6.30 16.51
N ALA A 61 1.96 -7.48 15.95
CA ALA A 61 1.52 -7.85 14.60
C ALA A 61 0.07 -8.33 14.55
N LEU A 62 -0.50 -8.84 15.66
CA LEU A 62 -1.84 -9.39 15.70
C LEU A 62 -2.79 -8.48 16.47
N PRO A 63 -4.05 -8.34 16.02
CA PRO A 63 -5.08 -7.64 16.77
C PRO A 63 -5.28 -8.33 18.12
N ASP A 64 -5.94 -7.64 19.06
CA ASP A 64 -6.26 -8.14 20.41
C ASP A 64 -7.11 -9.43 20.35
N LEU A 65 -6.42 -10.56 20.09
CA LEU A 65 -7.02 -11.89 20.10
C LEU A 65 -7.16 -12.36 21.53
N ARG A 66 -8.34 -12.88 21.87
CA ARG A 66 -8.63 -13.39 23.21
C ARG A 66 -9.24 -14.78 23.12
N SER A 67 -8.94 -15.62 24.12
CA SER A 67 -9.65 -16.87 24.36
C SER A 67 -11.14 -16.63 24.67
N PRO A 68 -11.99 -17.65 24.66
CA PRO A 68 -13.40 -17.53 25.04
C PRO A 68 -13.60 -16.89 26.43
N ASP A 69 -12.65 -17.10 27.34
CA ASP A 69 -12.65 -16.57 28.72
C ASP A 69 -12.04 -15.18 28.84
N GLY A 70 -11.68 -14.54 27.70
CA GLY A 70 -11.13 -13.18 27.66
C GLY A 70 -9.63 -13.07 27.89
N TYR A 71 -8.90 -14.18 27.99
CA TYR A 71 -7.44 -14.20 28.15
C TYR A 71 -6.72 -13.75 26.85
N PRO A 72 -5.70 -12.87 26.91
CA PRO A 72 -4.99 -12.41 25.71
C PRO A 72 -4.21 -13.56 25.06
N THR A 73 -4.34 -13.73 23.74
CA THR A 73 -3.78 -14.88 23.01
C THR A 73 -3.03 -14.51 21.73
N GLY A 74 -2.98 -13.23 21.36
CA GLY A 74 -2.42 -12.77 20.10
C GLY A 74 -0.92 -13.10 19.95
N ALA A 75 -0.12 -12.85 20.98
CA ALA A 75 1.31 -13.13 20.94
C ALA A 75 1.60 -14.64 20.87
N MET A 76 0.83 -15.46 21.59
CA MET A 76 0.93 -16.93 21.50
C MET A 76 0.66 -17.43 20.08
N HIS A 77 -0.43 -16.99 19.46
CA HIS A 77 -0.82 -17.38 18.11
C HIS A 77 0.23 -16.94 17.07
N GLY A 78 0.77 -15.73 17.22
CA GLY A 78 1.82 -15.20 16.36
C GLY A 78 3.11 -16.01 16.49
N MET A 79 3.54 -16.32 17.71
CA MET A 79 4.74 -17.11 17.97
C MET A 79 4.66 -18.49 17.31
N VAL A 80 3.55 -19.21 17.47
CA VAL A 80 3.34 -20.53 16.87
C VAL A 80 3.50 -20.48 15.34
N ASN A 81 2.85 -19.52 14.69
CA ASN A 81 2.91 -19.40 13.25
C ASN A 81 4.32 -19.00 12.75
N MET A 82 4.98 -18.08 13.45
CA MET A 82 6.33 -17.63 13.08
C MET A 82 7.35 -18.79 13.19
N LEU A 83 7.30 -19.57 14.27
CA LEU A 83 8.20 -20.71 14.49
C LEU A 83 7.94 -21.85 13.52
N ARG A 84 6.68 -22.16 13.19
CA ARG A 84 6.34 -23.17 12.18
C ARG A 84 6.87 -22.77 10.80
N ARG A 85 6.64 -21.53 10.40
CA ARG A 85 7.17 -21.01 9.15
C ARG A 85 8.68 -21.09 9.10
N LEU A 86 9.36 -20.60 10.14
CA LEU A 86 10.82 -20.60 10.19
C LEU A 86 11.41 -22.01 10.08
N ARG A 87 10.81 -22.99 10.76
CA ARG A 87 11.24 -24.39 10.71
C ARG A 87 11.07 -25.01 9.32
N ASN A 88 10.04 -24.59 8.58
CA ASN A 88 9.83 -25.04 7.20
C ASN A 88 10.80 -24.36 6.22
N ASP A 89 11.04 -23.05 6.38
CA ASP A 89 11.88 -22.25 5.48
C ASP A 89 13.38 -22.54 5.70
N PHE A 90 13.77 -22.93 6.93
CA PHE A 90 15.17 -23.19 7.34
C PHE A 90 15.25 -24.51 8.12
N PRO A 91 15.20 -25.67 7.44
CA PRO A 91 15.38 -26.95 8.11
C PRO A 91 16.79 -27.06 8.66
N ALA A 92 16.91 -27.38 9.96
CA ALA A 92 18.16 -27.47 10.69
C ALA A 92 18.11 -28.65 11.69
N ALA A 93 19.25 -29.31 11.90
CA ALA A 93 19.37 -30.41 12.88
C ALA A 93 19.33 -29.87 14.31
N TYR A 94 19.91 -28.69 14.53
CA TYR A 94 20.00 -28.07 15.84
C TYR A 94 19.21 -26.75 15.83
N ILE A 95 18.35 -26.57 16.83
CA ILE A 95 17.46 -25.41 16.92
C ILE A 95 17.44 -24.89 18.36
N ALA A 96 17.30 -23.58 18.57
CA ALA A 96 17.03 -23.03 19.89
C ALA A 96 16.22 -21.72 19.79
N CYS A 97 15.35 -21.50 20.76
CA CYS A 97 14.68 -20.22 20.99
C CYS A 97 15.30 -19.60 22.25
N VAL A 98 15.91 -18.43 22.12
CA VAL A 98 16.63 -17.76 23.19
C VAL A 98 15.81 -16.59 23.68
N PHE A 99 15.55 -16.50 24.99
CA PHE A 99 14.80 -15.44 25.62
C PHE A 99 15.64 -14.72 26.69
N ASP A 100 15.38 -13.46 26.92
CA ASP A 100 15.96 -12.72 28.03
C ASP A 100 15.51 -13.31 29.37
N ALA A 101 16.44 -13.51 30.28
CA ALA A 101 16.15 -13.87 31.64
C ALA A 101 15.63 -12.65 32.44
N LYS A 102 14.93 -12.89 33.54
CA LYS A 102 14.51 -11.81 34.44
C LYS A 102 15.70 -11.33 35.27
N GLY A 103 15.92 -10.04 35.33
CA GLY A 103 16.95 -9.47 36.18
C GLY A 103 17.79 -8.41 35.47
N LYS A 104 18.85 -7.96 36.15
CA LYS A 104 19.82 -7.03 35.58
C LYS A 104 20.89 -7.80 34.81
N THR A 105 21.39 -7.17 33.76
CA THR A 105 22.51 -7.65 32.98
C THR A 105 23.77 -6.85 33.34
N PHE A 106 24.92 -7.29 32.88
CA PHE A 106 26.19 -6.55 33.08
C PHE A 106 26.14 -5.14 32.46
N ARG A 107 25.27 -4.93 31.40
CA ARG A 107 25.10 -3.61 30.78
C ARG A 107 24.40 -2.62 31.68
N ASP A 108 23.46 -3.07 32.54
CA ASP A 108 22.82 -2.22 33.55
C ASP A 108 23.83 -1.76 34.63
N ASP A 109 24.79 -2.62 34.98
CA ASP A 109 25.84 -2.27 35.93
C ASP A 109 26.88 -1.34 35.29
N LEU A 110 27.17 -1.52 33.99
CA LEU A 110 28.09 -0.67 33.25
C LEU A 110 27.49 0.72 33.01
N TYR A 111 26.20 0.79 32.65
CA TYR A 111 25.51 2.04 32.33
C TYR A 111 24.08 2.04 32.89
N PRO A 112 23.85 2.68 34.06
CA PRO A 112 22.53 2.64 34.70
C PRO A 112 21.35 3.19 33.89
N GLU A 113 21.63 4.00 32.85
CA GLU A 113 20.61 4.53 31.91
C GLU A 113 20.38 3.62 30.71
N TYR A 114 21.05 2.46 30.62
CA TYR A 114 20.83 1.47 29.59
C TYR A 114 19.39 1.02 29.57
N LYS A 115 18.74 1.08 28.41
CA LYS A 115 17.31 0.75 28.22
C LYS A 115 16.31 1.52 29.10
N ALA A 116 16.74 2.55 29.85
CA ALA A 116 15.88 3.30 30.75
C ALA A 116 14.71 4.03 30.06
N THR A 117 14.83 4.27 28.76
CA THR A 117 13.79 4.89 27.94
C THR A 117 12.77 3.90 27.37
N ARG A 118 13.00 2.59 27.53
CA ARG A 118 12.05 1.56 27.06
C ARG A 118 10.76 1.62 27.89
N ALA A 119 9.62 1.55 27.18
CA ALA A 119 8.32 1.42 27.83
C ALA A 119 8.24 0.10 28.59
N SER A 120 7.54 0.10 29.74
CA SER A 120 7.26 -1.13 30.48
C SER A 120 6.50 -2.12 29.62
N MET A 121 6.77 -3.41 29.81
CA MET A 121 6.06 -4.48 29.11
C MET A 121 4.55 -4.36 29.30
N PRO A 122 3.74 -4.42 28.24
CA PRO A 122 2.29 -4.43 28.36
C PRO A 122 1.79 -5.58 29.24
N GLU A 123 0.83 -5.33 30.11
CA GLU A 123 0.31 -6.34 31.06
C GLU A 123 -0.23 -7.57 30.32
N ASP A 124 -0.93 -7.38 29.21
CA ASP A 124 -1.47 -8.46 28.39
C ASP A 124 -0.40 -9.28 27.65
N LEU A 125 0.79 -8.72 27.39
CA LEU A 125 1.94 -9.46 26.91
C LEU A 125 2.59 -10.25 28.06
N GLY A 126 2.75 -9.63 29.21
CA GLY A 126 3.30 -10.28 30.39
C GLY A 126 2.55 -11.55 30.79
N LYS A 127 1.22 -11.56 30.64
CA LYS A 127 0.38 -12.76 30.89
C LYS A 127 0.66 -13.90 29.93
N GLN A 128 1.11 -13.61 28.70
CA GLN A 128 1.33 -14.61 27.65
C GLN A 128 2.74 -15.25 27.68
N ILE A 129 3.70 -14.73 28.45
CA ILE A 129 5.10 -15.21 28.46
C ILE A 129 5.18 -16.69 28.82
N GLU A 130 4.66 -17.10 29.96
CA GLU A 130 4.71 -18.49 30.41
C GLU A 130 3.98 -19.44 29.43
N PRO A 131 2.76 -19.14 28.95
CA PRO A 131 2.14 -19.93 27.91
C PRO A 131 2.95 -19.98 26.59
N ILE A 132 3.65 -18.90 26.23
CA ILE A 132 4.53 -18.92 25.05
C ILE A 132 5.70 -19.88 25.25
N HIS A 133 6.36 -19.86 26.39
CA HIS A 133 7.41 -20.82 26.71
C HIS A 133 6.88 -22.25 26.71
N GLU A 134 5.66 -22.48 27.21
CA GLU A 134 4.99 -23.77 27.19
C GLU A 134 4.79 -24.28 25.77
N VAL A 135 4.17 -23.48 24.89
CA VAL A 135 3.88 -23.89 23.51
C VAL A 135 5.15 -24.07 22.67
N VAL A 136 6.18 -23.25 22.89
CA VAL A 136 7.48 -23.37 22.21
C VAL A 136 8.12 -24.73 22.53
N ARG A 137 8.08 -25.17 23.82
CA ARG A 137 8.56 -26.50 24.21
C ARG A 137 7.73 -27.63 23.57
N HIS A 138 6.41 -27.50 23.53
CA HIS A 138 5.52 -28.47 22.88
C HIS A 138 5.76 -28.56 21.35
N MET A 139 6.21 -27.45 20.73
CA MET A 139 6.64 -27.44 19.34
C MET A 139 8.03 -28.09 19.13
N GLY A 140 8.66 -28.60 20.17
CA GLY A 140 9.97 -29.29 20.12
C GLY A 140 11.17 -28.33 20.01
N TRP A 141 11.04 -27.08 20.39
CA TRP A 141 12.13 -26.11 20.46
C TRP A 141 12.75 -26.08 21.86
N PRO A 142 14.07 -26.35 22.00
CA PRO A 142 14.80 -26.01 23.21
C PRO A 142 14.74 -24.52 23.51
N ILE A 143 14.53 -24.17 24.76
CA ILE A 143 14.54 -22.79 25.25
C ILE A 143 15.78 -22.56 26.08
N LEU A 144 16.48 -21.46 25.82
CA LEU A 144 17.59 -20.99 26.62
C LEU A 144 17.27 -19.62 27.22
N MET A 145 17.52 -19.47 28.51
CA MET A 145 17.46 -18.22 29.28
C MET A 145 18.61 -18.24 30.26
N VAL A 146 19.53 -17.28 30.20
CA VAL A 146 20.74 -17.21 30.99
C VAL A 146 20.73 -15.92 31.81
N GLU A 147 20.80 -16.00 33.12
CA GLU A 147 20.80 -14.84 33.98
C GLU A 147 22.07 -14.00 33.85
N GLY A 148 21.94 -12.67 33.99
CA GLY A 148 23.05 -11.70 33.97
C GLY A 148 23.57 -11.33 32.59
N VAL A 149 23.02 -11.92 31.49
CA VAL A 149 23.31 -11.58 30.11
C VAL A 149 22.03 -11.47 29.30
N GLU A 150 22.08 -10.88 28.11
CA GLU A 150 20.93 -10.74 27.22
C GLU A 150 20.83 -11.93 26.24
N ALA A 151 19.64 -12.12 25.65
CA ALA A 151 19.43 -13.15 24.64
C ALA A 151 20.45 -13.03 23.48
N ASP A 152 20.81 -11.82 23.11
CA ASP A 152 21.78 -11.53 22.05
C ASP A 152 23.19 -12.10 22.38
N ASP A 153 23.61 -12.01 23.64
CA ASP A 153 24.90 -12.52 24.11
C ASP A 153 24.91 -14.07 24.06
N VAL A 154 23.82 -14.70 24.43
CA VAL A 154 23.64 -16.15 24.33
C VAL A 154 23.66 -16.60 22.87
N ILE A 155 22.95 -15.90 21.98
CA ILE A 155 22.95 -16.12 20.52
C ILE A 155 24.36 -15.95 19.96
N GLY A 156 25.07 -14.87 20.34
CA GLY A 156 26.44 -14.62 19.92
C GLY A 156 27.40 -15.73 20.35
N THR A 157 27.27 -16.18 21.57
CA THR A 157 28.07 -17.29 22.12
C THR A 157 27.83 -18.59 21.36
N LEU A 158 26.57 -18.94 21.09
CA LEU A 158 26.21 -20.15 20.34
C LEU A 158 26.69 -20.08 18.89
N ALA A 159 26.55 -18.92 18.25
CA ALA A 159 27.01 -18.70 16.88
C ALA A 159 28.55 -18.83 16.77
N ALA A 160 29.28 -18.29 17.74
CA ALA A 160 30.74 -18.43 17.80
C ALA A 160 31.16 -19.89 18.04
N GLN A 161 30.51 -20.60 18.96
CA GLN A 161 30.75 -22.02 19.23
C GLN A 161 30.44 -22.90 18.00
N ALA A 162 29.35 -22.63 17.28
CA ALA A 162 28.98 -23.34 16.07
C ALA A 162 29.99 -23.10 14.95
N THR A 163 30.39 -21.84 14.74
CA THR A 163 31.43 -21.47 13.76
C THR A 163 32.76 -22.18 14.05
N ALA A 164 33.20 -22.23 15.31
CA ALA A 164 34.41 -22.94 15.70
C ALA A 164 34.36 -24.46 15.42
N ARG A 165 33.12 -25.06 15.33
CA ARG A 165 32.89 -26.46 14.97
C ARG A 165 32.63 -26.66 13.48
N GLY A 166 32.71 -25.58 12.67
CA GLY A 166 32.46 -25.65 11.23
C GLY A 166 30.97 -25.76 10.85
N MET A 167 30.07 -25.52 11.80
CA MET A 167 28.61 -25.53 11.57
C MET A 167 28.16 -24.23 10.90
N ASN A 168 27.11 -24.30 10.08
CA ASN A 168 26.42 -23.15 9.58
C ASN A 168 25.38 -22.66 10.61
N THR A 169 25.25 -21.37 10.80
CA THR A 169 24.29 -20.79 11.74
C THR A 169 23.36 -19.83 11.03
N VAL A 170 22.06 -20.00 11.22
CA VAL A 170 21.01 -19.06 10.80
C VAL A 170 20.44 -18.43 12.06
N VAL A 171 20.58 -17.11 12.20
CA VAL A 171 20.00 -16.36 13.33
C VAL A 171 18.76 -15.60 12.86
N SER A 172 17.60 -15.95 13.39
CA SER A 172 16.36 -15.27 13.06
C SER A 172 16.06 -14.19 14.09
N THR A 173 16.30 -12.96 13.67
CA THR A 173 16.14 -11.76 14.50
C THR A 173 15.71 -10.56 13.67
N GLY A 174 15.26 -9.51 14.33
CA GLY A 174 15.09 -8.18 13.72
C GLY A 174 16.04 -7.16 14.30
N ASP A 175 16.92 -7.60 15.21
CA ASP A 175 17.89 -6.71 15.80
C ASP A 175 19.05 -6.47 14.84
N LYS A 176 19.38 -5.18 14.63
CA LYS A 176 20.48 -4.75 13.77
C LYS A 176 21.84 -5.01 14.42
N ASP A 177 21.87 -5.11 15.74
CA ASP A 177 23.12 -5.22 16.49
C ASP A 177 23.75 -6.60 16.30
N LEU A 178 22.92 -7.64 16.07
CA LEU A 178 23.39 -8.99 15.74
C LEU A 178 24.07 -9.08 14.36
N ALA A 179 24.01 -8.03 13.51
CA ALA A 179 24.75 -8.00 12.24
C ALA A 179 26.30 -8.07 12.44
N GLN A 180 26.79 -7.78 13.64
CA GLN A 180 28.19 -7.96 14.01
C GLN A 180 28.64 -9.43 14.05
N LEU A 181 27.71 -10.39 14.15
CA LEU A 181 28.00 -11.83 14.21
C LEU A 181 28.15 -12.47 12.84
N VAL A 182 27.75 -11.78 11.78
CA VAL A 182 27.74 -12.32 10.40
C VAL A 182 29.17 -12.62 9.92
N ASN A 183 29.35 -13.80 9.35
CA ASN A 183 30.59 -14.25 8.74
C ASN A 183 30.28 -15.34 7.70
N ASP A 184 31.29 -16.05 7.15
CA ASP A 184 31.12 -17.09 6.14
C ASP A 184 30.27 -18.29 6.61
N LYS A 185 29.99 -18.41 7.92
CA LYS A 185 29.19 -19.48 8.54
C LYS A 185 27.91 -18.97 9.20
N VAL A 186 27.80 -17.69 9.49
CA VAL A 186 26.69 -17.10 10.21
C VAL A 186 25.94 -16.11 9.32
N MET A 187 24.65 -16.33 9.12
CA MET A 187 23.75 -15.40 8.42
C MET A 187 22.58 -14.99 9.31
N LEU A 188 22.08 -13.77 9.14
CA LEU A 188 20.86 -13.33 9.77
C LEU A 188 19.68 -13.43 8.80
N ILE A 189 18.48 -13.67 9.36
CA ILE A 189 17.23 -13.59 8.63
C ILE A 189 16.19 -12.80 9.42
N ASN A 190 15.52 -11.88 8.73
CA ASN A 190 14.34 -11.23 9.24
C ASN A 190 13.10 -11.83 8.57
N THR A 191 12.36 -12.69 9.25
CA THR A 191 11.20 -13.40 8.69
C THR A 191 10.01 -12.51 8.33
N MET A 192 9.99 -11.24 8.77
CA MET A 192 8.92 -10.30 8.39
C MET A 192 9.19 -9.60 7.07
N SER A 193 10.45 -9.21 6.83
CA SER A 193 10.86 -8.56 5.57
C SER A 193 11.44 -9.54 4.54
N ASN A 194 11.58 -10.82 4.88
CA ASN A 194 12.30 -11.85 4.13
C ASN A 194 13.77 -11.45 3.83
N GLU A 195 14.31 -10.50 4.57
CA GLU A 195 15.65 -9.99 4.38
C GLU A 195 16.68 -10.98 4.91
N LYS A 196 17.61 -11.38 4.07
CA LYS A 196 18.76 -12.22 4.43
C LYS A 196 20.00 -11.35 4.45
N LEU A 197 20.78 -11.42 5.52
CA LEU A 197 22.03 -10.70 5.69
C LEU A 197 23.16 -11.68 5.87
N ASP A 198 23.87 -11.93 4.80
CA ASP A 198 25.24 -12.47 4.76
C ASP A 198 26.23 -11.30 4.78
N GLU A 199 27.55 -11.56 4.61
CA GLU A 199 28.56 -10.50 4.62
C GLU A 199 28.31 -9.41 3.58
N ALA A 200 27.86 -9.79 2.38
CA ALA A 200 27.53 -8.87 1.30
C ALA A 200 26.26 -8.06 1.63
N GLY A 201 25.23 -8.71 2.17
CA GLY A 201 24.01 -8.09 2.63
C GLY A 201 24.21 -7.09 3.76
N VAL A 202 25.10 -7.39 4.72
CA VAL A 202 25.48 -6.44 5.77
C VAL A 202 26.19 -5.23 5.17
N ALA A 203 27.16 -5.45 4.29
CA ALA A 203 27.88 -4.36 3.64
C ALA A 203 26.96 -3.48 2.78
N ALA A 204 26.02 -4.07 2.05
CA ALA A 204 25.03 -3.33 1.27
C ALA A 204 24.07 -2.50 2.14
N LYS A 205 23.63 -3.08 3.27
CA LYS A 205 22.66 -2.42 4.15
C LYS A 205 23.24 -1.30 5.01
N PHE A 206 24.40 -1.54 5.60
CA PHE A 206 25.03 -0.62 6.57
C PHE A 206 26.14 0.24 5.96
N GLY A 207 26.65 -0.13 4.79
CA GLY A 207 27.79 0.53 4.13
C GLY A 207 29.15 0.18 4.76
N VAL A 208 29.18 -0.79 5.66
CA VAL A 208 30.40 -1.32 6.31
C VAL A 208 30.31 -2.85 6.40
N PRO A 209 31.43 -3.57 6.36
CA PRO A 209 31.45 -5.02 6.53
C PRO A 209 31.09 -5.42 7.97
N PRO A 210 30.72 -6.70 8.22
CA PRO A 210 30.30 -7.16 9.56
C PRO A 210 31.29 -6.85 10.69
N ASN A 211 32.58 -6.98 10.43
CA ASN A 211 33.65 -6.67 11.40
C ASN A 211 33.80 -5.16 11.72
N ARG A 212 33.00 -4.32 11.14
CA ARG A 212 32.93 -2.86 11.40
C ARG A 212 31.57 -2.41 11.93
N ILE A 213 30.65 -3.34 12.15
CA ILE A 213 29.31 -3.02 12.68
C ILE A 213 29.40 -2.43 14.09
N ILE A 214 30.24 -2.99 14.95
CA ILE A 214 30.46 -2.44 16.30
C ILE A 214 30.97 -1.00 16.24
N ASP A 215 31.99 -0.75 15.41
CA ASP A 215 32.56 0.59 15.22
C ASP A 215 31.51 1.57 14.68
N TYR A 216 30.72 1.12 13.70
CA TYR A 216 29.67 1.90 13.08
C TYR A 216 28.56 2.26 14.09
N LEU A 217 28.06 1.27 14.85
CA LEU A 217 27.01 1.47 15.84
C LEU A 217 27.49 2.33 17.00
N THR A 218 28.74 2.18 17.43
CA THR A 218 29.32 3.03 18.48
C THR A 218 29.38 4.51 18.07
N LEU A 219 29.68 4.78 16.80
CA LEU A 219 29.71 6.16 16.28
C LEU A 219 28.30 6.77 16.16
N ILE A 220 27.29 6.02 15.71
CA ILE A 220 25.93 6.55 15.55
C ILE A 220 25.09 6.47 16.81
N GLY A 221 25.45 5.59 17.75
CA GLY A 221 24.70 5.28 18.94
C GLY A 221 23.49 4.38 18.69
N ASP A 222 22.86 3.91 19.78
CA ASP A 222 21.59 3.22 19.73
C ASP A 222 20.53 3.93 20.61
N THR A 223 19.55 4.54 19.95
CA THR A 223 18.46 5.25 20.63
C THR A 223 17.44 4.31 21.25
N VAL A 224 17.36 3.05 20.78
CA VAL A 224 16.43 2.04 21.31
C VAL A 224 16.92 1.57 22.68
N ASP A 225 18.24 1.37 22.80
CA ASP A 225 18.89 0.93 24.03
C ASP A 225 19.43 2.09 24.86
N ASN A 226 19.17 3.30 24.44
CA ASN A 226 19.63 4.53 25.10
C ASN A 226 21.16 4.61 25.20
N VAL A 227 21.89 4.12 24.18
CA VAL A 227 23.36 4.22 24.09
C VAL A 227 23.72 5.44 23.24
N PRO A 228 24.30 6.49 23.84
CA PRO A 228 24.70 7.68 23.09
C PRO A 228 25.80 7.39 22.07
N GLY A 229 25.66 7.92 20.86
CA GLY A 229 26.74 8.00 19.88
C GLY A 229 27.33 9.39 19.83
N VAL A 230 28.14 9.67 18.81
CA VAL A 230 28.67 11.00 18.52
C VAL A 230 27.54 11.92 18.06
N ASN A 231 27.29 13.00 18.78
CA ASN A 231 26.19 13.92 18.48
C ASN A 231 26.24 14.42 17.02
N LYS A 232 25.11 14.30 16.29
CA LYS A 232 24.97 14.59 14.85
C LYS A 232 25.83 13.72 13.92
N CYS A 233 26.40 12.64 14.39
CA CYS A 233 27.00 11.62 13.53
C CYS A 233 25.91 10.65 13.06
N GLY A 234 25.50 10.79 11.82
CA GLY A 234 24.55 9.85 11.19
C GLY A 234 25.27 8.77 10.38
N PRO A 235 24.52 7.79 9.83
CA PRO A 235 25.04 6.66 9.08
C PRO A 235 26.09 7.03 8.04
N LYS A 236 25.80 8.01 7.19
CA LYS A 236 26.74 8.47 6.13
C LYS A 236 28.06 9.02 6.69
N THR A 237 28.01 9.66 7.86
CA THR A 237 29.21 10.23 8.48
C THR A 237 30.08 9.12 9.09
N ALA A 238 29.44 8.16 9.79
CA ALA A 238 30.13 7.01 10.37
C ALA A 238 30.81 6.16 9.28
N VAL A 239 30.08 5.82 8.21
CA VAL A 239 30.65 5.09 7.05
C VAL A 239 31.85 5.84 6.45
N LYS A 240 31.73 7.16 6.23
CA LYS A 240 32.82 7.98 5.70
C LYS A 240 34.06 7.97 6.61
N TRP A 241 33.88 8.10 7.91
CA TRP A 241 35.00 8.09 8.86
C TRP A 241 35.66 6.72 8.92
N LEU A 242 34.88 5.64 8.97
CA LEU A 242 35.41 4.28 8.97
C LEU A 242 36.10 3.91 7.67
N ALA A 243 35.60 4.38 6.53
CA ALA A 243 36.30 4.21 5.24
C ALA A 243 37.65 4.98 5.19
N LEU A 244 37.75 6.16 5.83
CA LEU A 244 38.94 6.99 5.82
C LEU A 244 39.99 6.54 6.84
N HIS A 245 39.54 6.11 8.04
CA HIS A 245 40.43 5.82 9.19
C HIS A 245 40.50 4.33 9.54
N GLY A 246 39.74 3.49 8.84
CA GLY A 246 39.81 2.02 8.94
C GLY A 246 39.02 1.41 10.10
N SER A 247 38.98 2.05 11.28
CA SER A 247 38.33 1.56 12.48
C SER A 247 37.89 2.70 13.39
N LEU A 248 37.12 2.40 14.43
CA LEU A 248 36.79 3.36 15.49
C LEU A 248 38.06 3.88 16.20
N ASP A 249 39.02 3.00 16.45
CA ASP A 249 40.29 3.41 17.06
C ASP A 249 41.04 4.39 16.14
N GLY A 250 41.09 4.12 14.83
CA GLY A 250 41.64 5.07 13.86
C GLY A 250 40.86 6.38 13.79
N VAL A 251 39.58 6.39 13.97
CA VAL A 251 38.75 7.61 14.08
C VAL A 251 39.08 8.37 15.36
N ILE A 252 39.22 7.68 16.50
CA ILE A 252 39.61 8.27 17.79
C ILE A 252 41.00 8.91 17.72
N GLU A 253 41.96 8.19 17.20
CA GLU A 253 43.37 8.68 17.04
C GLU A 253 43.44 9.93 16.17
N ASN A 254 42.65 9.97 15.11
CA ASN A 254 42.61 11.07 14.17
C ASN A 254 41.52 12.12 14.45
N ALA A 255 40.85 12.05 15.60
CA ALA A 255 39.74 12.96 15.94
C ALA A 255 40.14 14.45 15.86
N HIS A 256 41.41 14.78 16.16
CA HIS A 256 41.94 16.15 16.09
C HIS A 256 42.03 16.69 14.63
N THR A 257 42.06 15.83 13.64
CA THR A 257 42.11 16.20 12.21
C THR A 257 40.73 16.38 11.60
N ILE A 258 39.67 15.86 12.26
CA ILE A 258 38.29 15.89 11.78
C ILE A 258 37.68 17.25 12.16
N GLY A 259 37.51 18.10 11.16
CA GLY A 259 37.01 19.46 11.36
C GLY A 259 35.48 19.57 11.37
N GLY A 260 34.99 20.78 11.61
CA GLY A 260 33.58 21.12 11.59
C GLY A 260 32.81 20.77 12.89
N ALA A 261 31.54 21.09 12.94
CA ALA A 261 30.70 20.90 14.14
C ALA A 261 30.60 19.42 14.58
N VAL A 262 30.62 18.48 13.65
CA VAL A 262 30.57 17.04 13.99
C VAL A 262 31.92 16.54 14.47
N GLY A 263 33.05 17.11 13.98
CA GLY A 263 34.38 16.84 14.51
C GLY A 263 34.55 17.34 15.97
N ALA A 264 34.00 18.49 16.30
CA ALA A 264 33.99 18.99 17.69
C ALA A 264 33.14 18.06 18.59
N ASN A 265 32.01 17.55 18.09
CA ASN A 265 31.18 16.58 18.81
C ASN A 265 31.92 15.24 19.01
N LEU A 266 32.73 14.80 18.05
CA LEU A 266 33.57 13.62 18.18
C LEU A 266 34.58 13.80 19.30
N GLN A 267 35.25 14.92 19.33
CA GLN A 267 36.22 15.24 20.39
C GLN A 267 35.57 15.24 21.78
N ALA A 268 34.33 15.75 21.89
CA ALA A 268 33.56 15.75 23.13
C ALA A 268 33.11 14.33 23.55
N ALA A 269 33.04 13.39 22.62
CA ALA A 269 32.58 12.03 22.85
C ALA A 269 33.72 11.03 23.14
N LEU A 270 34.99 11.43 23.00
CA LEU A 270 36.14 10.51 23.08
C LEU A 270 36.20 9.69 24.37
N GLU A 271 35.85 10.26 25.50
CA GLU A 271 35.81 9.56 26.79
C GLU A 271 34.65 8.53 26.88
N TRP A 272 33.58 8.77 26.14
CA TRP A 272 32.41 7.93 26.12
C TRP A 272 32.53 6.73 25.15
N LEU A 273 33.17 6.91 24.01
CA LEU A 273 33.18 5.91 22.92
C LEU A 273 33.68 4.51 23.33
N PRO A 274 34.74 4.36 24.20
CA PRO A 274 35.15 3.03 24.70
C PRO A 274 34.00 2.32 25.44
N LYS A 275 33.29 3.04 26.29
CA LYS A 275 32.16 2.53 27.05
C LYS A 275 30.94 2.22 26.15
N GLY A 276 30.66 3.08 25.18
CA GLY A 276 29.64 2.85 24.18
C GLY A 276 29.92 1.60 23.33
N ARG A 277 31.19 1.36 22.95
CA ARG A 277 31.64 0.15 22.27
C ARG A 277 31.35 -1.11 23.11
N GLU A 278 31.69 -1.09 24.39
CA GLU A 278 31.45 -2.22 25.30
C GLU A 278 29.95 -2.55 25.43
N LEU A 279 29.09 -1.53 25.52
CA LEU A 279 27.64 -1.68 25.59
C LEU A 279 27.03 -2.32 24.34
N ILE A 280 27.56 -1.96 23.16
CA ILE A 280 27.08 -2.43 21.86
C ILE A 280 27.63 -3.79 21.49
N THR A 281 28.78 -4.17 22.04
CA THR A 281 29.41 -5.45 21.72
C THR A 281 28.62 -6.61 22.30
N VAL A 282 28.20 -7.54 21.42
CA VAL A 282 27.57 -8.80 21.80
C VAL A 282 28.65 -9.75 22.34
N LYS A 283 28.46 -10.30 23.53
CA LYS A 283 29.37 -11.30 24.10
C LYS A 283 29.28 -12.61 23.34
N THR A 284 30.42 -13.23 23.12
CA THR A 284 30.53 -14.51 22.42
C THR A 284 31.18 -15.61 23.27
N ASP A 285 31.33 -15.37 24.58
CA ASP A 285 32.03 -16.19 25.56
C ASP A 285 31.24 -16.41 26.85
N CYS A 286 29.91 -16.31 26.82
CA CYS A 286 29.06 -16.54 27.99
C CYS A 286 29.20 -17.98 28.51
N ASP A 287 29.19 -18.13 29.82
CA ASP A 287 29.17 -19.47 30.45
C ASP A 287 27.77 -20.10 30.31
N LEU A 288 27.66 -21.11 29.46
CA LEU A 288 26.44 -21.86 29.22
C LEU A 288 26.38 -23.22 29.91
N THR A 289 27.40 -23.56 30.73
CA THR A 289 27.55 -24.92 31.31
C THR A 289 26.40 -25.33 32.22
N GLY A 290 25.75 -24.36 32.89
CA GLY A 290 24.55 -24.60 33.70
C GLY A 290 23.25 -24.79 32.91
N HIS A 291 23.24 -24.47 31.61
CA HIS A 291 22.03 -24.40 30.76
C HIS A 291 22.02 -25.43 29.62
N MET A 292 23.17 -25.88 29.16
CA MET A 292 23.33 -26.89 28.12
C MET A 292 24.64 -27.66 28.28
N VAL A 293 24.69 -28.89 27.75
CA VAL A 293 25.90 -29.73 27.72
C VAL A 293 26.73 -29.40 26.46
N SER A 294 26.13 -29.52 25.30
CA SER A 294 26.70 -29.12 24.01
C SER A 294 25.59 -28.81 23.03
N ILE A 295 25.91 -28.17 21.88
CA ILE A 295 24.95 -27.93 20.78
C ILE A 295 24.34 -29.25 20.32
N GLU A 296 25.18 -30.27 20.16
CA GLU A 296 24.82 -31.58 19.60
C GLU A 296 23.94 -32.41 20.54
N GLU A 297 24.04 -32.19 21.88
CA GLU A 297 23.23 -32.93 22.85
C GLU A 297 21.98 -32.16 23.27
N SER A 298 22.09 -30.87 23.44
CA SER A 298 21.04 -30.08 24.10
C SER A 298 20.10 -29.37 23.11
N LEU A 299 20.58 -29.07 21.87
CA LEU A 299 19.84 -28.23 20.92
C LEU A 299 19.28 -29.04 19.74
N VAL A 300 19.22 -30.37 19.86
CA VAL A 300 18.57 -31.21 18.83
C VAL A 300 17.10 -30.85 18.73
N GLY A 301 16.66 -30.52 17.52
CA GLY A 301 15.25 -30.25 17.25
C GLY A 301 14.39 -31.50 17.49
N ARG A 302 13.41 -31.37 18.38
CA ARG A 302 12.49 -32.46 18.72
C ARG A 302 11.25 -32.44 17.83
N GLN A 303 10.57 -33.56 17.71
CA GLN A 303 9.25 -33.59 17.07
C GLN A 303 8.23 -32.84 17.96
N GLU A 304 7.22 -32.23 17.30
CA GLU A 304 6.11 -31.60 18.02
C GLU A 304 5.34 -32.61 18.86
N ASP A 305 5.07 -32.28 20.12
CA ASP A 305 4.16 -33.01 20.98
C ASP A 305 2.72 -32.65 20.62
N LYS A 306 2.14 -33.44 19.70
CA LYS A 306 0.83 -33.16 19.13
C LYS A 306 -0.31 -33.24 20.15
N ASP A 307 -0.18 -34.03 21.20
CA ASP A 307 -1.21 -34.15 22.22
C ASP A 307 -1.17 -32.95 23.17
N ALA A 308 0.02 -32.58 23.63
CA ALA A 308 0.21 -31.38 24.44
C ALA A 308 -0.17 -30.10 23.65
N LEU A 309 0.15 -30.01 22.34
CA LEU A 309 -0.29 -28.91 21.49
C LEU A 309 -1.82 -28.88 21.33
N ARG A 310 -2.47 -30.04 21.21
CA ARG A 310 -3.95 -30.12 21.13
C ARG A 310 -4.58 -29.56 22.38
N ASP A 311 -4.12 -29.97 23.57
CA ASP A 311 -4.62 -29.50 24.85
C ASP A 311 -4.37 -28.00 25.04
N PHE A 312 -3.19 -27.53 24.65
CA PHE A 312 -2.83 -26.11 24.66
C PHE A 312 -3.77 -25.29 23.74
N PHE A 313 -3.97 -25.73 22.51
CA PHE A 313 -4.82 -25.03 21.54
C PHE A 313 -6.30 -25.07 21.95
N GLN A 314 -6.76 -26.13 22.60
CA GLN A 314 -8.10 -26.18 23.18
C GLN A 314 -8.27 -25.20 24.33
N ARG A 315 -7.29 -25.16 25.25
CA ARG A 315 -7.30 -24.25 26.42
C ARG A 315 -7.37 -22.78 26.01
N PHE A 316 -6.68 -22.40 24.95
CA PHE A 316 -6.64 -21.00 24.48
C PHE A 316 -7.58 -20.72 23.29
N GLY A 317 -8.35 -21.70 22.84
CA GLY A 317 -9.39 -21.51 21.80
C GLY A 317 -8.85 -21.34 20.38
N PHE A 318 -7.68 -21.91 20.05
CA PHE A 318 -7.05 -21.81 18.73
C PHE A 318 -7.65 -22.81 17.72
N LYS A 319 -8.86 -22.56 17.25
CA LYS A 319 -9.63 -23.48 16.40
C LYS A 319 -8.94 -23.81 15.09
N SER A 320 -8.21 -22.89 14.47
CA SER A 320 -7.45 -23.12 13.25
C SER A 320 -6.28 -24.08 13.48
N LEU A 321 -5.47 -23.82 14.50
CA LEU A 321 -4.31 -24.64 14.86
C LEU A 321 -4.70 -26.05 15.31
N LEU A 322 -5.87 -26.20 15.95
CA LEU A 322 -6.46 -27.50 16.29
C LEU A 322 -6.82 -28.33 15.06
N ARG A 323 -7.38 -27.68 14.04
CA ARG A 323 -7.73 -28.32 12.77
C ARG A 323 -6.50 -28.83 12.03
N ASP A 324 -5.42 -28.04 12.05
CA ASP A 324 -4.16 -28.36 11.40
C ASP A 324 -3.45 -29.56 12.06
N LEU A 325 -3.63 -29.75 13.36
CA LEU A 325 -3.12 -30.92 14.08
C LEU A 325 -3.88 -32.22 13.75
N GLY A 326 -5.16 -32.12 13.35
CA GLY A 326 -6.04 -33.30 13.02
C GLY A 326 -5.78 -33.91 11.65
N HIS A 327 -5.10 -33.21 10.74
CA HIS A 327 -4.80 -33.66 9.37
C HIS A 327 -3.35 -34.15 9.22
N GLY A 328 -2.94 -35.08 10.05
CA GLY A 328 -1.61 -35.70 9.95
C GLY A 328 -1.59 -36.82 8.94
N ASN A 329 -1.20 -36.58 7.72
CA ASN A 329 -0.29 -37.26 6.80
C ASN A 329 -0.59 -36.89 5.35
N GLY A 330 0.31 -36.17 4.73
CA GLY A 330 0.34 -35.94 3.28
C GLY A 330 0.86 -34.56 2.94
N SER A 331 2.13 -34.51 2.60
CA SER A 331 2.87 -33.53 1.79
C SER A 331 2.41 -32.06 1.84
N GLY A 332 3.33 -31.24 2.24
CA GLY A 332 3.20 -29.81 2.42
C GLY A 332 2.76 -29.03 1.18
N SER A 333 1.99 -28.05 1.45
CA SER A 333 1.88 -26.85 0.63
C SER A 333 1.68 -25.69 1.60
N GLY A 334 2.74 -24.90 1.77
CA GLY A 334 2.72 -23.74 2.62
C GLY A 334 1.92 -22.60 1.98
N ASN A 335 0.99 -22.09 2.71
CA ASN A 335 0.29 -20.85 2.36
C ASN A 335 1.01 -19.69 3.04
N ALA A 336 1.83 -18.98 2.29
CA ALA A 336 2.57 -17.82 2.75
C ALA A 336 1.67 -16.58 2.68
N GLY A 337 1.14 -16.15 3.83
CA GLY A 337 0.51 -14.85 3.97
C GLY A 337 1.51 -13.70 3.84
N LYS A 338 1.35 -12.88 2.83
CA LYS A 338 2.15 -11.66 2.60
C LYS A 338 1.68 -10.55 3.54
N TYR A 339 2.62 -9.92 4.23
CA TYR A 339 2.42 -8.64 4.90
C TYR A 339 2.92 -7.52 4.00
N ALA A 340 2.04 -6.59 3.67
CA ALA A 340 2.38 -5.37 2.92
C ALA A 340 2.93 -4.29 3.87
N SER A 341 3.86 -3.50 3.36
CA SER A 341 4.49 -2.36 4.03
C SER A 341 3.49 -1.21 4.31
N PRO A 342 3.72 -0.37 5.35
CA PRO A 342 2.73 0.60 5.83
C PRO A 342 2.71 1.87 4.97
N GLY A 343 1.55 2.13 4.36
CA GLY A 343 1.36 3.36 3.58
C GLY A 343 -0.07 3.59 3.08
N ALA A 344 -1.10 3.07 3.73
CA ALA A 344 -2.51 3.51 3.63
C ALA A 344 -3.34 2.74 4.67
N PRO A 345 -4.44 3.26 5.21
CA PRO A 345 -5.26 2.50 6.13
C PRO A 345 -5.98 1.38 5.38
N ALA A 346 -5.37 0.19 5.38
CA ALA A 346 -5.99 -1.01 4.88
C ALA A 346 -7.02 -1.52 5.88
N LEU A 347 -8.24 -1.69 5.42
CA LEU A 347 -9.26 -2.51 6.09
C LEU A 347 -8.78 -3.96 6.05
N ASN A 348 -8.29 -4.44 7.17
CA ASN A 348 -7.88 -5.84 7.34
C ASN A 348 -9.06 -6.78 7.16
N SER A 349 -8.95 -7.70 6.22
CA SER A 349 -9.85 -8.83 6.07
C SER A 349 -9.22 -10.09 6.66
N PRO A 350 -9.90 -10.85 7.52
CA PRO A 350 -9.47 -12.18 7.89
C PRO A 350 -10.02 -13.22 6.90
N GLU A 351 -9.17 -14.11 6.47
CA GLU A 351 -9.56 -15.33 5.76
C GLU A 351 -10.39 -16.24 6.66
N GLY A 352 -11.56 -16.57 6.21
CA GLY A 352 -12.49 -17.50 6.86
C GLY A 352 -13.48 -18.08 5.85
N ALA A 353 -13.11 -19.18 5.28
CA ALA A 353 -13.87 -20.26 4.65
C ALA A 353 -15.37 -20.04 4.36
N LEU A 354 -15.73 -20.05 3.07
CA LEU A 354 -16.89 -20.78 2.58
C LEU A 354 -16.40 -21.63 1.39
N ALA A 355 -16.30 -22.92 1.63
CA ALA A 355 -16.20 -23.92 0.59
C ALA A 355 -17.55 -24.02 -0.12
N GLY A 356 -17.63 -23.42 -1.30
CA GLY A 356 -18.59 -23.74 -2.33
C GLY A 356 -17.86 -24.62 -3.33
N GLU A 357 -18.27 -25.88 -3.42
CA GLU A 357 -17.74 -26.86 -4.37
C GLU A 357 -17.92 -26.35 -5.81
N ASN A 358 -16.81 -26.08 -6.48
CA ASN A 358 -16.59 -26.37 -7.87
C ASN A 358 -15.09 -26.54 -8.06
N ALA A 359 -14.64 -27.75 -7.80
CA ALA A 359 -13.27 -28.18 -8.09
C ALA A 359 -13.12 -28.21 -9.61
N THR A 360 -12.48 -27.20 -10.16
CA THR A 360 -11.72 -27.35 -11.39
C THR A 360 -10.59 -28.34 -11.12
N GLN A 361 -10.45 -29.35 -11.97
CA GLN A 361 -9.40 -30.35 -11.90
C GLN A 361 -8.03 -29.69 -11.72
N PRO A 362 -7.09 -30.29 -10.97
CA PRO A 362 -5.72 -29.77 -10.89
C PRO A 362 -5.15 -29.78 -12.30
N GLY A 363 -4.95 -28.61 -12.87
CA GLY A 363 -4.23 -28.42 -14.12
C GLY A 363 -2.82 -28.99 -13.99
N MET A 364 -2.28 -29.51 -15.09
CA MET A 364 -0.88 -29.88 -15.17
C MET A 364 -0.01 -28.71 -14.68
N PRO A 365 1.17 -28.98 -14.08
CA PRO A 365 2.09 -27.92 -13.69
C PRO A 365 2.37 -27.02 -14.91
N ILE A 366 2.18 -25.71 -14.74
CA ILE A 366 2.43 -24.75 -15.79
C ILE A 366 3.93 -24.75 -16.05
N ILE A 367 4.32 -25.23 -17.22
CA ILE A 367 5.73 -25.25 -17.67
C ILE A 367 6.07 -23.79 -18.09
N LYS A 368 7.28 -23.34 -17.74
CA LYS A 368 7.82 -22.06 -18.19
C LYS A 368 7.70 -21.95 -19.72
N GLY A 369 7.27 -20.80 -20.22
CA GLY A 369 7.07 -20.59 -21.65
C GLY A 369 8.39 -20.58 -22.44
N GLU A 370 8.27 -20.71 -23.76
CA GLU A 370 9.34 -20.50 -24.73
C GLU A 370 9.27 -19.05 -25.19
N TYR A 371 10.32 -18.26 -24.89
CA TYR A 371 10.32 -16.82 -25.13
C TYR A 371 11.43 -16.45 -26.12
N GLU A 372 11.09 -15.60 -27.08
CA GLU A 372 11.98 -15.17 -28.16
C GLU A 372 12.32 -13.70 -28.07
N THR A 373 13.62 -13.36 -28.23
CA THR A 373 14.07 -11.99 -28.45
C THR A 373 14.01 -11.68 -29.95
N VAL A 374 13.24 -10.69 -30.37
CA VAL A 374 13.07 -10.27 -31.77
C VAL A 374 14.03 -9.13 -32.07
N THR A 375 15.14 -9.44 -32.74
CA THR A 375 16.20 -8.48 -33.09
C THR A 375 16.43 -8.32 -34.60
N THR A 376 15.75 -9.15 -35.42
CA THR A 376 15.88 -9.08 -36.88
C THR A 376 14.53 -8.80 -37.57
N ALA A 377 14.60 -8.26 -38.77
CA ALA A 377 13.41 -7.95 -39.60
C ALA A 377 12.60 -9.22 -39.91
N GLU A 378 13.26 -10.35 -40.19
CA GLU A 378 12.61 -11.64 -40.46
C GLU A 378 11.83 -12.17 -39.25
N GLN A 379 12.38 -12.03 -38.07
CA GLN A 379 11.68 -12.39 -36.83
C GLN A 379 10.44 -11.51 -36.60
N LEU A 380 10.59 -10.19 -36.81
CA LEU A 380 9.48 -9.26 -36.73
C LEU A 380 8.36 -9.60 -37.73
N GLU A 381 8.69 -9.85 -38.98
CA GLU A 381 7.71 -10.20 -40.03
C GLU A 381 6.96 -11.51 -39.70
N ARG A 382 7.66 -12.48 -39.15
CA ARG A 382 7.02 -13.71 -38.66
C ARG A 382 6.04 -13.45 -37.50
N TRP A 383 6.41 -12.63 -36.51
CA TRP A 383 5.51 -12.26 -35.41
C TRP A 383 4.33 -11.41 -35.89
N MET A 384 4.55 -10.51 -36.83
CA MET A 384 3.47 -9.75 -37.48
C MET A 384 2.44 -10.68 -38.16
N ALA A 385 2.89 -11.71 -38.84
CA ALA A 385 1.99 -12.69 -39.45
C ALA A 385 1.22 -13.51 -38.36
N LEU A 386 1.86 -13.82 -37.22
CA LEU A 386 1.21 -14.50 -36.09
C LEU A 386 0.13 -13.65 -35.44
N ILE A 387 0.42 -12.39 -35.10
CA ILE A 387 -0.57 -11.48 -34.50
C ILE A 387 -1.69 -11.10 -35.46
N ASP A 388 -1.41 -11.05 -36.74
CA ASP A 388 -2.45 -10.77 -37.75
C ASP A 388 -3.44 -11.93 -37.91
N ALA A 389 -2.98 -13.16 -37.76
CA ALA A 389 -3.80 -14.35 -37.82
C ALA A 389 -4.47 -14.72 -36.49
N ALA A 390 -4.00 -14.20 -35.37
CA ALA A 390 -4.48 -14.57 -34.06
C ALA A 390 -5.88 -13.98 -33.74
N PRO A 391 -6.78 -14.77 -33.10
CA PRO A 391 -8.08 -14.27 -32.68
C PRO A 391 -7.98 -13.28 -31.50
N LEU A 392 -6.87 -13.31 -30.75
CA LEU A 392 -6.58 -12.45 -29.62
C LEU A 392 -5.07 -12.41 -29.42
N THR A 393 -4.51 -11.23 -29.15
CA THR A 393 -3.09 -11.05 -28.87
C THR A 393 -2.92 -10.31 -27.54
N ALA A 394 -2.14 -10.88 -26.64
CA ALA A 394 -1.67 -10.16 -25.46
C ALA A 394 -0.52 -9.22 -25.88
N VAL A 395 -0.60 -7.98 -25.44
CA VAL A 395 0.38 -6.92 -25.69
C VAL A 395 0.71 -6.21 -24.39
N ASP A 396 1.99 -5.93 -24.18
CA ASP A 396 2.49 -5.20 -23.03
C ASP A 396 3.70 -4.35 -23.46
N THR A 397 4.02 -3.30 -22.72
CA THR A 397 5.13 -2.40 -23.02
C THR A 397 6.08 -2.22 -21.85
N GLU A 398 7.36 -2.38 -22.11
CA GLU A 398 8.41 -2.06 -21.16
C GLU A 398 8.91 -0.62 -21.32
N THR A 399 9.13 0.07 -20.22
CA THR A 399 9.33 1.52 -20.21
C THR A 399 10.39 2.00 -19.24
N THR A 400 10.81 3.25 -19.40
CA THR A 400 11.81 3.89 -18.54
C THR A 400 11.28 4.41 -17.21
N SER A 401 9.94 4.53 -17.04
CA SER A 401 9.31 5.20 -15.90
C SER A 401 7.87 4.73 -15.69
N LEU A 402 7.37 4.83 -14.46
CA LEU A 402 5.95 4.62 -14.12
C LEU A 402 5.07 5.84 -14.42
N ASP A 403 5.65 6.99 -14.79
CA ASP A 403 4.90 8.16 -15.25
C ASP A 403 4.52 7.99 -16.72
N PRO A 404 3.25 7.67 -17.04
CA PRO A 404 2.86 7.24 -18.38
C PRO A 404 2.98 8.35 -19.43
N LEU A 405 2.98 9.63 -19.03
CA LEU A 405 3.07 10.75 -19.97
C LEU A 405 4.51 11.11 -20.34
N ASN A 406 5.48 10.74 -19.50
CA ASN A 406 6.89 11.03 -19.70
C ASN A 406 7.74 9.78 -19.93
N ALA A 407 7.15 8.59 -19.82
CA ALA A 407 7.85 7.33 -20.04
C ALA A 407 8.16 7.12 -21.53
N GLU A 408 9.39 6.66 -21.78
CA GLU A 408 9.85 6.21 -23.10
C GLU A 408 9.68 4.71 -23.23
N MET A 409 9.26 4.25 -24.40
CA MET A 409 9.15 2.82 -24.70
C MET A 409 10.54 2.20 -24.85
N VAL A 410 10.82 1.15 -24.10
CA VAL A 410 12.05 0.35 -24.15
C VAL A 410 11.86 -0.88 -25.03
N GLY A 411 10.67 -1.49 -25.02
CA GLY A 411 10.32 -2.62 -25.86
C GLY A 411 8.85 -2.95 -25.83
N ILE A 412 8.45 -3.93 -26.64
CA ILE A 412 7.08 -4.45 -26.77
C ILE A 412 7.12 -5.96 -26.59
N SER A 413 6.27 -6.50 -25.76
CA SER A 413 6.07 -7.94 -25.63
C SER A 413 4.72 -8.38 -26.20
N LEU A 414 4.69 -9.57 -26.81
CA LEU A 414 3.53 -10.12 -27.48
C LEU A 414 3.38 -11.61 -27.18
N SER A 415 2.14 -12.05 -27.00
CA SER A 415 1.79 -13.47 -26.90
C SER A 415 0.46 -13.76 -27.61
N VAL A 416 0.43 -14.84 -28.41
CA VAL A 416 -0.75 -15.30 -29.16
C VAL A 416 -1.17 -16.71 -28.77
N GLU A 417 -0.32 -17.42 -28.06
CA GLU A 417 -0.52 -18.81 -27.61
C GLU A 417 0.10 -19.00 -26.23
N ALA A 418 -0.65 -19.60 -25.30
CA ALA A 418 -0.16 -19.88 -23.96
C ALA A 418 1.13 -20.71 -23.99
N GLY A 419 2.15 -20.26 -23.30
CA GLY A 419 3.48 -20.84 -23.27
C GLY A 419 4.42 -20.30 -24.36
N LYS A 420 4.01 -19.33 -25.15
CA LYS A 420 4.85 -18.69 -26.17
C LYS A 420 4.70 -17.17 -26.13
N GLY A 421 5.82 -16.49 -26.15
CA GLY A 421 5.86 -15.04 -26.17
C GLY A 421 7.11 -14.53 -26.88
N CYS A 422 7.11 -13.25 -27.23
CA CYS A 422 8.31 -12.58 -27.68
C CYS A 422 8.46 -11.21 -27.01
N TYR A 423 9.70 -10.77 -27.00
CA TYR A 423 10.06 -9.40 -26.64
C TYR A 423 10.78 -8.75 -27.82
N ILE A 424 10.35 -7.57 -28.21
CA ILE A 424 10.94 -6.73 -29.27
C ILE A 424 11.67 -5.58 -28.56
N PRO A 425 12.99 -5.71 -28.33
CA PRO A 425 13.78 -4.64 -27.70
C PRO A 425 13.97 -3.48 -28.70
N LEU A 426 13.77 -2.25 -28.21
CA LEU A 426 13.79 -1.04 -29.06
C LEU A 426 14.72 0.05 -28.55
N ALA A 427 14.99 0.09 -27.24
CA ALA A 427 15.76 1.20 -26.64
C ALA A 427 16.60 0.80 -25.42
N HIS A 428 17.11 -0.42 -25.35
CA HIS A 428 18.06 -0.81 -24.31
C HIS A 428 19.39 -0.09 -24.47
N ARG A 429 20.00 0.34 -23.34
CA ARG A 429 21.19 1.18 -23.28
C ARG A 429 22.13 0.71 -22.16
N TYR A 430 22.84 -0.36 -22.37
CA TYR A 430 23.90 -0.85 -21.48
C TYR A 430 25.15 -1.24 -22.28
N ALA A 431 26.30 -1.32 -21.61
CA ALA A 431 27.56 -1.67 -22.25
C ALA A 431 27.52 -3.09 -22.83
N GLY A 432 27.70 -3.23 -24.14
CA GLY A 432 27.70 -4.48 -24.86
C GLY A 432 26.31 -4.96 -25.32
N VAL A 433 25.28 -4.09 -25.29
CA VAL A 433 23.96 -4.38 -25.87
C VAL A 433 24.13 -4.74 -27.37
N THR A 434 23.42 -5.80 -27.79
CA THR A 434 23.37 -6.21 -29.20
C THR A 434 22.56 -5.20 -30.02
N GLU A 435 22.74 -5.22 -31.34
CA GLU A 435 21.95 -4.37 -32.24
C GLU A 435 20.46 -4.68 -32.08
N GLN A 436 19.66 -3.62 -32.02
CA GLN A 436 18.21 -3.67 -31.83
C GLN A 436 17.53 -3.12 -33.08
N LEU A 437 16.26 -3.48 -33.29
CA LEU A 437 15.43 -2.90 -34.33
C LEU A 437 15.17 -1.41 -34.02
N ASN A 438 15.06 -0.61 -35.10
CA ASN A 438 14.72 0.81 -34.96
C ASN A 438 13.27 0.96 -34.49
N ARG A 439 13.04 1.68 -33.40
CA ARG A 439 11.75 1.85 -32.76
C ARG A 439 10.69 2.45 -33.71
N GLU A 440 11.05 3.49 -34.39
CA GLU A 440 10.15 4.21 -35.33
C GLU A 440 9.73 3.29 -36.48
N GLU A 441 10.66 2.51 -37.04
CA GLU A 441 10.36 1.55 -38.14
C GLU A 441 9.47 0.41 -37.66
N VAL A 442 9.72 -0.12 -36.46
CA VAL A 442 8.89 -1.18 -35.85
C VAL A 442 7.47 -0.67 -35.61
N LEU A 443 7.33 0.51 -35.00
CA LEU A 443 6.02 1.12 -34.75
C LEU A 443 5.26 1.41 -36.05
N GLU A 444 5.91 1.89 -37.09
CA GLU A 444 5.27 2.09 -38.39
C GLU A 444 4.80 0.77 -39.04
N LYS A 445 5.58 -0.30 -38.94
CA LYS A 445 5.16 -1.63 -39.39
C LYS A 445 3.99 -2.19 -38.62
N LEU A 446 3.99 -2.02 -37.28
CA LEU A 446 2.93 -2.48 -36.38
C LEU A 446 1.69 -1.57 -36.38
N ARG A 447 1.79 -0.31 -36.78
CA ARG A 447 0.71 0.69 -36.75
C ARG A 447 -0.61 0.18 -37.34
N PRO A 448 -0.66 -0.46 -38.55
CA PRO A 448 -1.93 -0.95 -39.07
C PRO A 448 -2.64 -1.96 -38.16
N TRP A 449 -1.86 -2.78 -37.44
CA TRP A 449 -2.39 -3.74 -36.48
C TRP A 449 -2.76 -3.06 -35.17
N LEU A 450 -1.88 -2.19 -34.63
CA LEU A 450 -2.10 -1.49 -33.33
C LEU A 450 -3.35 -0.60 -33.39
N GLU A 451 -3.55 0.12 -34.48
CA GLU A 451 -4.67 1.06 -34.64
C GLU A 451 -5.94 0.42 -35.22
N SER A 452 -5.90 -0.88 -35.60
CA SER A 452 -7.10 -1.57 -36.08
C SER A 452 -8.08 -1.87 -34.93
N PRO A 453 -9.36 -1.45 -35.05
CA PRO A 453 -10.40 -1.85 -34.12
C PRO A 453 -10.80 -3.33 -34.27
N ASP A 454 -10.51 -3.95 -35.43
CA ASP A 454 -10.90 -5.32 -35.76
C ASP A 454 -9.85 -6.38 -35.34
N LYS A 455 -8.72 -5.96 -34.84
CA LYS A 455 -7.67 -6.84 -34.28
C LYS A 455 -7.75 -6.83 -32.76
N PRO A 456 -8.29 -7.88 -32.11
CA PRO A 456 -8.50 -7.90 -30.66
C PRO A 456 -7.18 -7.92 -29.89
N LYS A 457 -7.04 -7.01 -28.93
CA LYS A 457 -5.91 -6.91 -28.00
C LYS A 457 -6.35 -7.20 -26.58
N LEU A 458 -5.45 -7.80 -25.84
CA LEU A 458 -5.53 -8.10 -24.43
C LEU A 458 -4.30 -7.52 -23.74
N GLY A 459 -4.43 -7.07 -22.49
CA GLY A 459 -3.27 -6.70 -21.66
C GLY A 459 -3.61 -6.70 -20.17
N GLN A 460 -2.66 -6.24 -19.40
CA GLN A 460 -2.79 -6.05 -17.95
C GLN A 460 -2.69 -4.55 -17.65
N ASN A 461 -3.81 -3.86 -17.35
CA ASN A 461 -3.83 -2.41 -17.16
C ASN A 461 -3.44 -1.61 -18.44
N LEU A 462 -4.03 -2.00 -19.55
CA LEU A 462 -3.75 -1.44 -20.90
C LEU A 462 -3.88 0.09 -20.99
N LYS A 463 -4.51 0.74 -20.03
CA LYS A 463 -4.54 2.20 -19.96
C LYS A 463 -3.14 2.80 -19.93
N TYR A 464 -2.20 2.16 -19.24
CA TYR A 464 -0.80 2.55 -19.21
C TYR A 464 -0.18 2.43 -20.63
N ASP A 465 -0.33 1.29 -21.26
CA ASP A 465 0.23 1.01 -22.60
C ASP A 465 -0.37 1.94 -23.66
N MET A 466 -1.66 2.28 -23.56
CA MET A 466 -2.29 3.28 -24.43
C MET A 466 -1.56 4.63 -24.36
N HIS A 467 -1.15 5.06 -23.16
CA HIS A 467 -0.37 6.29 -23.02
C HIS A 467 1.01 6.15 -23.68
N ILE A 468 1.68 5.02 -23.48
CA ILE A 468 3.01 4.77 -24.05
C ILE A 468 2.98 4.77 -25.57
N PHE A 469 2.05 4.05 -26.20
CA PHE A 469 1.89 4.07 -27.65
C PHE A 469 1.57 5.48 -28.16
N GLU A 470 0.70 6.22 -27.47
CA GLU A 470 0.34 7.58 -27.88
C GLU A 470 1.48 8.60 -27.71
N ASN A 471 2.43 8.37 -26.79
CA ASN A 471 3.68 9.17 -26.69
C ASN A 471 4.52 9.06 -27.99
N HIS A 472 4.38 7.94 -28.70
CA HIS A 472 5.04 7.69 -29.98
C HIS A 472 4.12 7.89 -31.19
N GLY A 473 2.97 8.56 -31.03
CA GLY A 473 2.04 8.90 -32.10
C GLY A 473 1.23 7.70 -32.64
N VAL A 474 1.10 6.62 -31.89
CA VAL A 474 0.30 5.43 -32.22
C VAL A 474 -0.91 5.32 -31.30
N LYS A 475 -2.11 5.14 -31.83
CA LYS A 475 -3.33 4.97 -31.04
C LYS A 475 -3.67 3.49 -30.90
N LEU A 476 -3.48 2.92 -29.73
CA LEU A 476 -3.88 1.54 -29.47
C LEU A 476 -5.42 1.43 -29.52
N ARG A 477 -5.93 0.59 -30.44
CA ARG A 477 -7.36 0.32 -30.63
C ARG A 477 -7.64 -1.18 -30.62
N GLY A 478 -8.93 -1.55 -30.62
CA GLY A 478 -9.33 -2.95 -30.59
C GLY A 478 -9.05 -3.61 -29.24
N ILE A 479 -9.11 -2.86 -28.14
CA ILE A 479 -8.98 -3.41 -26.79
C ILE A 479 -10.20 -4.28 -26.51
N ALA A 480 -9.99 -5.59 -26.53
CA ALA A 480 -11.05 -6.58 -26.29
C ALA A 480 -11.10 -6.99 -24.81
N HIS A 481 -9.94 -7.06 -24.17
CA HIS A 481 -9.83 -7.56 -22.82
C HIS A 481 -8.72 -6.87 -22.02
N ASP A 482 -8.91 -6.84 -20.68
CA ASP A 482 -7.93 -6.38 -19.69
C ASP A 482 -8.04 -7.27 -18.45
N THR A 483 -6.95 -7.93 -18.06
CA THR A 483 -6.94 -8.89 -16.92
C THR A 483 -7.07 -8.23 -15.56
N LEU A 484 -6.58 -7.00 -15.40
CA LEU A 484 -6.82 -6.19 -14.20
C LEU A 484 -8.32 -5.99 -13.98
N LEU A 485 -9.04 -5.59 -15.04
CA LEU A 485 -10.47 -5.32 -14.99
C LEU A 485 -11.30 -6.62 -14.87
N GLN A 486 -10.87 -7.73 -15.47
CA GLN A 486 -11.52 -9.05 -15.26
C GLN A 486 -11.46 -9.46 -13.80
N SER A 487 -10.28 -9.43 -13.19
CA SER A 487 -10.10 -9.74 -11.77
C SER A 487 -10.89 -8.79 -10.88
N TYR A 488 -10.86 -7.49 -11.17
CA TYR A 488 -11.58 -6.50 -10.39
C TYR A 488 -13.11 -6.71 -10.42
N VAL A 489 -13.69 -7.01 -11.57
CA VAL A 489 -15.13 -7.28 -11.70
C VAL A 489 -15.51 -8.58 -11.01
N PHE A 490 -14.69 -9.62 -11.14
CA PHE A 490 -14.96 -10.95 -10.59
C PHE A 490 -14.78 -10.99 -9.06
N GLU A 491 -13.71 -10.41 -8.54
CA GLU A 491 -13.30 -10.54 -7.12
C GLU A 491 -12.75 -9.24 -6.52
N SER A 492 -13.51 -8.15 -6.62
CA SER A 492 -13.14 -6.77 -6.26
C SER A 492 -12.45 -6.58 -4.89
N HIS A 493 -12.52 -7.57 -4.00
CA HIS A 493 -11.93 -7.55 -2.66
C HIS A 493 -10.51 -8.15 -2.60
N LYS A 494 -9.97 -8.61 -3.72
CA LYS A 494 -8.64 -9.25 -3.82
C LYS A 494 -7.64 -8.29 -4.46
N PRO A 495 -6.32 -8.51 -4.30
CA PRO A 495 -5.32 -7.81 -5.09
C PRO A 495 -5.41 -8.18 -6.57
N HIS A 496 -5.14 -7.23 -7.45
CA HIS A 496 -5.26 -7.36 -8.91
C HIS A 496 -3.93 -7.17 -9.65
N ASP A 497 -2.80 -7.16 -8.93
CA ASP A 497 -1.47 -7.23 -9.54
C ASP A 497 -1.25 -8.60 -10.18
N MET A 498 -0.48 -8.63 -11.28
CA MET A 498 -0.28 -9.84 -12.08
C MET A 498 0.36 -10.97 -11.27
N ASP A 499 1.37 -10.69 -10.46
CA ASP A 499 2.05 -11.70 -9.64
C ASP A 499 1.06 -12.42 -8.70
N THR A 500 0.23 -11.64 -8.00
CA THR A 500 -0.77 -12.18 -7.08
C THR A 500 -1.86 -12.95 -7.82
N MET A 501 -2.30 -12.47 -9.00
CA MET A 501 -3.28 -13.18 -9.83
C MET A 501 -2.71 -14.48 -10.40
N ALA A 502 -1.48 -14.47 -10.91
CA ALA A 502 -0.81 -15.66 -11.43
C ALA A 502 -0.68 -16.74 -10.36
N LEU A 503 -0.25 -16.34 -9.14
CA LEU A 503 -0.18 -17.28 -8.03
C LEU A 503 -1.56 -17.83 -7.65
N ARG A 504 -2.59 -16.98 -7.62
CA ARG A 504 -3.94 -17.35 -7.17
C ARG A 504 -4.70 -18.20 -8.19
N HIS A 505 -4.64 -17.84 -9.46
CA HIS A 505 -5.44 -18.50 -10.51
C HIS A 505 -4.69 -19.57 -11.29
N LEU A 506 -3.37 -19.42 -11.44
CA LEU A 506 -2.53 -20.33 -12.20
C LEU A 506 -1.63 -21.20 -11.31
N GLY A 507 -1.44 -20.88 -10.03
CA GLY A 507 -0.44 -21.51 -9.17
C GLY A 507 1.00 -21.25 -9.63
N TYR A 508 1.21 -20.21 -10.42
CA TYR A 508 2.49 -19.84 -11.03
C TYR A 508 3.10 -18.62 -10.30
N THR A 509 4.41 -18.69 -10.08
CA THR A 509 5.18 -17.55 -9.54
C THR A 509 5.92 -16.88 -10.68
N THR A 510 5.56 -15.67 -11.00
CA THR A 510 6.17 -14.81 -12.02
C THR A 510 7.55 -14.32 -11.60
N ILE A 511 8.31 -13.79 -12.53
CA ILE A 511 9.57 -13.08 -12.25
C ILE A 511 9.21 -11.70 -11.65
N PRO A 512 9.56 -11.38 -10.39
CA PRO A 512 9.26 -10.07 -9.83
C PRO A 512 10.10 -8.97 -10.48
N PHE A 513 9.52 -7.79 -10.73
CA PHE A 513 10.24 -6.63 -11.26
C PHE A 513 11.50 -6.27 -10.46
N VAL A 514 11.46 -6.42 -9.14
CA VAL A 514 12.62 -6.15 -8.26
C VAL A 514 13.79 -7.09 -8.49
N ASP A 515 13.55 -8.28 -9.03
CA ASP A 515 14.62 -9.23 -9.36
C ASP A 515 15.30 -8.86 -10.68
N VAL A 516 14.61 -8.09 -11.54
CA VAL A 516 15.10 -7.64 -12.84
C VAL A 516 15.80 -6.27 -12.74
N CYS A 517 15.15 -5.30 -12.11
CA CYS A 517 15.61 -3.92 -12.02
C CYS A 517 16.25 -3.55 -10.66
N GLY A 518 16.21 -4.44 -9.66
CA GLY A 518 16.70 -4.11 -8.32
C GLY A 518 15.72 -3.25 -7.51
N LYS A 519 16.17 -2.76 -6.34
CA LYS A 519 15.33 -2.02 -5.38
C LYS A 519 16.09 -0.85 -4.74
N GLY A 520 15.39 0.25 -4.48
CA GLY A 520 15.92 1.38 -3.72
C GLY A 520 17.02 2.15 -4.47
N ALA A 521 18.11 2.48 -3.80
CA ALA A 521 19.17 3.29 -4.38
C ALA A 521 20.01 2.59 -5.48
N SER A 522 19.91 1.26 -5.56
CA SER A 522 20.58 0.45 -6.60
C SER A 522 19.64 0.05 -7.74
N GLN A 523 18.39 0.51 -7.72
CA GLN A 523 17.45 0.23 -8.78
C GLN A 523 17.91 0.88 -10.09
N ILE A 524 17.92 0.08 -11.16
CA ILE A 524 18.17 0.53 -12.53
C ILE A 524 16.83 0.72 -13.27
N THR A 525 16.84 1.50 -14.34
CA THR A 525 15.71 1.59 -15.27
C THR A 525 15.74 0.39 -16.22
N PHE A 526 14.56 0.01 -16.76
CA PHE A 526 14.43 -1.21 -17.58
C PHE A 526 15.33 -1.19 -18.84
N ASP A 527 15.60 -0.04 -19.39
CA ASP A 527 16.54 0.14 -20.53
C ASP A 527 17.99 -0.25 -20.22
N GLN A 528 18.33 -0.45 -18.95
CA GLN A 528 19.66 -0.92 -18.51
C GLN A 528 19.69 -2.42 -18.18
N VAL A 529 18.56 -3.12 -18.32
CA VAL A 529 18.46 -4.56 -18.08
C VAL A 529 19.05 -5.32 -19.26
N GLU A 530 19.80 -6.39 -18.99
CA GLU A 530 20.38 -7.25 -20.03
C GLU A 530 19.27 -7.96 -20.84
N LEU A 531 19.45 -8.03 -22.19
CA LEU A 531 18.37 -8.45 -23.11
C LEU A 531 17.80 -9.84 -22.85
N SER A 532 18.63 -10.82 -22.49
CA SER A 532 18.12 -12.16 -22.19
C SER A 532 17.18 -12.15 -21.00
N ARG A 533 17.53 -11.39 -19.97
CA ARG A 533 16.72 -11.24 -18.76
C ARG A 533 15.47 -10.38 -19.01
N ALA A 534 15.61 -9.32 -19.79
CA ALA A 534 14.49 -8.49 -20.20
C ALA A 534 13.48 -9.28 -21.03
N THR A 535 13.96 -10.15 -21.95
CA THR A 535 13.11 -11.02 -22.74
C THR A 535 12.35 -12.03 -21.88
N GLU A 536 13.04 -12.67 -20.93
CA GLU A 536 12.40 -13.62 -20.01
C GLU A 536 11.28 -12.95 -19.20
N TYR A 537 11.51 -11.77 -18.70
CA TYR A 537 10.54 -11.00 -17.93
C TYR A 537 9.37 -10.52 -18.78
N ALA A 538 9.63 -9.73 -19.80
CA ALA A 538 8.60 -9.07 -20.60
C ALA A 538 7.73 -10.06 -21.40
N ALA A 539 8.33 -11.11 -21.98
CA ALA A 539 7.57 -12.12 -22.70
C ALA A 539 6.78 -13.04 -21.76
N GLU A 540 7.26 -13.24 -20.51
CA GLU A 540 6.48 -13.91 -19.47
C GLU A 540 5.24 -13.09 -19.13
N ASP A 541 5.34 -11.76 -18.99
CA ASP A 541 4.22 -10.88 -18.65
C ASP A 541 3.11 -10.96 -19.71
N ALA A 542 3.45 -10.95 -20.98
CA ALA A 542 2.47 -11.13 -22.07
C ALA A 542 1.84 -12.54 -22.07
N ASP A 543 2.62 -13.62 -21.86
CA ASP A 543 2.14 -15.00 -21.79
C ASP A 543 1.23 -15.22 -20.57
N ILE A 544 1.65 -14.76 -19.38
CA ILE A 544 0.86 -14.90 -18.15
C ILE A 544 -0.44 -14.09 -18.25
N THR A 545 -0.41 -12.93 -18.87
CA THR A 545 -1.63 -12.15 -19.16
C THR A 545 -2.62 -12.95 -20.01
N LEU A 546 -2.14 -13.62 -21.06
CA LEU A 546 -2.99 -14.46 -21.90
C LEU A 546 -3.57 -15.66 -21.13
N ARG A 547 -2.76 -16.35 -20.32
CA ARG A 547 -3.20 -17.50 -19.50
C ARG A 547 -4.20 -17.06 -18.41
N LEU A 548 -3.97 -15.92 -17.75
CA LEU A 548 -4.90 -15.33 -16.79
C LEU A 548 -6.25 -15.02 -17.42
N HIS A 549 -6.24 -14.42 -18.61
CA HIS A 549 -7.46 -14.18 -19.38
C HIS A 549 -8.25 -15.47 -19.62
N HIS A 550 -7.60 -16.52 -20.16
CA HIS A 550 -8.26 -17.79 -20.43
C HIS A 550 -8.87 -18.43 -19.18
N THR A 551 -8.28 -18.19 -18.01
CA THR A 551 -8.77 -18.73 -16.76
C THR A 551 -9.94 -17.90 -16.19
N MET A 552 -9.89 -16.57 -16.28
CA MET A 552 -10.85 -15.69 -15.61
C MET A 552 -12.08 -15.35 -16.46
N ILE A 553 -11.95 -15.25 -17.79
CA ILE A 553 -13.02 -14.74 -18.63
C ILE A 553 -14.31 -15.54 -18.52
N GLY A 554 -14.21 -16.87 -18.42
CA GLY A 554 -15.36 -17.74 -18.25
C GLY A 554 -16.19 -17.46 -16.99
N HIS A 555 -15.55 -17.02 -15.91
CA HIS A 555 -16.25 -16.61 -14.69
C HIS A 555 -17.01 -15.28 -14.86
N VAL A 556 -16.48 -14.37 -15.66
CA VAL A 556 -17.15 -13.08 -15.95
C VAL A 556 -18.32 -13.32 -16.90
N GLU A 557 -18.11 -14.05 -18.01
CA GLU A 557 -19.13 -14.29 -19.06
C GLU A 557 -20.28 -15.18 -18.61
N SER A 558 -20.06 -16.07 -17.64
CA SER A 558 -21.10 -16.93 -17.08
C SER A 558 -22.16 -16.17 -16.27
N ASP A 559 -21.87 -14.93 -15.88
CA ASP A 559 -22.77 -14.06 -15.12
C ASP A 559 -23.11 -12.79 -15.92
N LYS A 560 -24.37 -12.64 -16.30
CA LYS A 560 -24.82 -11.52 -17.12
C LYS A 560 -24.57 -10.15 -16.48
N GLY A 561 -24.61 -10.06 -15.15
CA GLY A 561 -24.32 -8.82 -14.42
C GLY A 561 -22.85 -8.47 -14.55
N LEU A 562 -21.96 -9.41 -14.23
CA LEU A 562 -20.51 -9.22 -14.34
C LEU A 562 -20.09 -8.92 -15.79
N ASP A 563 -20.62 -9.65 -16.77
CA ASP A 563 -20.34 -9.40 -18.18
C ASP A 563 -20.76 -7.98 -18.60
N THR A 564 -21.94 -7.53 -18.14
CA THR A 564 -22.42 -6.17 -18.40
C THR A 564 -21.49 -5.13 -17.79
N ILE A 565 -21.10 -5.29 -16.51
CA ILE A 565 -20.15 -4.39 -15.84
C ILE A 565 -18.82 -4.35 -16.58
N TYR A 566 -18.28 -5.52 -16.93
CA TYR A 566 -17.00 -5.63 -17.58
C TYR A 566 -16.99 -4.98 -18.98
N ARG A 567 -17.91 -5.41 -19.86
CA ARG A 567 -17.89 -5.00 -21.27
C ARG A 567 -18.51 -3.64 -21.55
N LYS A 568 -19.53 -3.23 -20.77
CA LYS A 568 -20.26 -1.99 -21.03
C LYS A 568 -19.86 -0.84 -20.15
N ILE A 569 -19.19 -1.11 -19.02
CA ILE A 569 -18.79 -0.07 -18.06
C ILE A 569 -17.27 -0.02 -17.93
N GLU A 570 -16.60 -1.07 -17.46
CA GLU A 570 -15.18 -0.96 -17.12
C GLU A 570 -14.25 -0.83 -18.33
N LEU A 571 -14.37 -1.68 -19.33
CA LEU A 571 -13.54 -1.59 -20.54
C LEU A 571 -13.69 -0.25 -21.29
N PRO A 572 -14.90 0.26 -21.57
CA PRO A 572 -15.03 1.56 -22.20
C PRO A 572 -14.54 2.71 -21.31
N THR A 573 -14.77 2.64 -20.00
CA THR A 573 -14.27 3.63 -19.03
C THR A 573 -12.76 3.77 -19.09
N GLN A 574 -12.02 2.66 -19.23
CA GLN A 574 -10.56 2.67 -19.35
C GLN A 574 -10.08 3.58 -20.49
N VAL A 575 -10.74 3.51 -21.63
CA VAL A 575 -10.43 4.35 -22.80
C VAL A 575 -10.75 5.82 -22.56
N VAL A 576 -11.86 6.10 -21.88
CA VAL A 576 -12.25 7.48 -21.52
C VAL A 576 -11.27 8.07 -20.49
N LEU A 577 -10.85 7.28 -19.50
CA LEU A 577 -9.91 7.72 -18.48
C LEU A 577 -8.55 8.08 -19.09
N GLN A 578 -8.05 7.28 -20.02
CA GLN A 578 -6.80 7.58 -20.72
C GLN A 578 -6.87 8.96 -21.40
N LYS A 579 -8.01 9.31 -22.01
CA LYS A 579 -8.20 10.64 -22.63
C LYS A 579 -8.27 11.76 -21.61
N ILE A 580 -9.01 11.57 -20.50
CA ILE A 580 -9.10 12.57 -19.41
C ILE A 580 -7.70 12.82 -18.83
N GLU A 581 -6.95 11.76 -18.56
CA GLU A 581 -5.59 11.86 -18.05
C GLU A 581 -4.66 12.60 -19.01
N ARG A 582 -4.76 12.37 -20.31
CA ARG A 582 -3.99 13.12 -21.32
C ARG A 582 -4.45 14.54 -21.51
N ASN A 583 -5.74 14.82 -21.42
CA ASN A 583 -6.26 16.18 -21.47
C ASN A 583 -5.67 17.04 -20.37
N GLY A 584 -5.61 16.48 -19.13
CA GLY A 584 -5.16 17.22 -17.96
C GLY A 584 -5.97 18.47 -17.68
N VAL A 585 -5.70 19.12 -16.59
CA VAL A 585 -6.38 20.36 -16.18
C VAL A 585 -5.38 21.53 -16.06
N LEU A 586 -5.77 22.69 -16.56
CA LEU A 586 -4.98 23.90 -16.45
C LEU A 586 -5.14 24.50 -15.05
N ILE A 587 -4.03 24.90 -14.43
CA ILE A 587 -4.05 25.57 -13.13
C ILE A 587 -3.36 26.93 -13.19
N ASP A 588 -3.86 27.88 -12.42
CA ASP A 588 -3.25 29.17 -12.14
C ASP A 588 -2.25 29.03 -10.98
N SER A 589 -0.98 28.80 -11.32
CA SER A 589 0.09 28.61 -10.36
C SER A 589 0.36 29.85 -9.52
N ASP A 590 0.13 31.04 -10.05
CA ASP A 590 0.35 32.29 -9.33
C ASP A 590 -0.69 32.48 -8.23
N LYS A 591 -1.96 32.15 -8.49
CA LYS A 591 -3.01 32.12 -7.46
C LYS A 591 -2.68 31.14 -6.34
N LEU A 592 -2.22 29.93 -6.69
CA LEU A 592 -1.83 28.94 -5.68
C LEU A 592 -0.61 29.40 -4.87
N ALA A 593 0.38 30.02 -5.50
CA ALA A 593 1.54 30.59 -4.80
C ALA A 593 1.16 31.72 -3.85
N ALA A 594 0.28 32.62 -4.28
CA ALA A 594 -0.24 33.70 -3.42
C ALA A 594 -0.98 33.13 -2.20
N GLN A 595 -1.88 32.16 -2.43
CA GLN A 595 -2.59 31.48 -1.34
C GLN A 595 -1.64 30.72 -0.42
N SER A 596 -0.61 30.06 -0.96
CA SER A 596 0.40 29.34 -0.16
C SER A 596 1.13 30.28 0.80
N ASN A 597 1.46 31.50 0.36
CA ASN A 597 2.08 32.50 1.21
C ASN A 597 1.14 32.97 2.33
N GLU A 598 -0.13 33.24 2.03
CA GLU A 598 -1.13 33.61 3.04
C GLU A 598 -1.32 32.49 4.08
N LEU A 599 -1.43 31.23 3.61
CA LEU A 599 -1.53 30.07 4.49
C LEU A 599 -0.29 29.94 5.39
N ALA A 600 0.91 30.19 4.85
CA ALA A 600 2.15 30.14 5.65
C ALA A 600 2.14 31.17 6.78
N VAL A 601 1.72 32.39 6.50
CA VAL A 601 1.59 33.45 7.55
C VAL A 601 0.59 33.00 8.62
N ARG A 602 -0.59 32.54 8.21
CA ARG A 602 -1.63 32.09 9.16
C ARG A 602 -1.18 30.89 10.00
N ILE A 603 -0.47 29.92 9.41
CA ILE A 603 0.10 28.78 10.12
C ILE A 603 1.08 29.24 11.20
N LEU A 604 1.98 30.18 10.90
CA LEU A 604 2.91 30.76 11.88
C LEU A 604 2.19 31.48 13.03
N GLU A 605 1.12 32.23 12.72
CA GLU A 605 0.30 32.87 13.76
C GLU A 605 -0.34 31.83 14.70
N LEU A 606 -0.88 30.72 14.13
CA LEU A 606 -1.49 29.65 14.91
C LEU A 606 -0.44 28.88 15.74
N GLU A 607 0.77 28.67 15.21
CA GLU A 607 1.89 28.13 15.98
C GLU A 607 2.21 29.00 17.20
N GLN A 608 2.34 30.31 17.01
CA GLN A 608 2.59 31.23 18.10
C GLN A 608 1.46 31.22 19.15
N GLN A 609 0.21 31.27 18.72
CA GLN A 609 -0.94 31.15 19.61
C GLN A 609 -0.94 29.83 20.39
N ALA A 610 -0.62 28.72 19.72
CA ALA A 610 -0.52 27.41 20.37
C ALA A 610 0.60 27.37 21.42
N TYR A 611 1.75 27.99 21.15
CA TYR A 611 2.87 28.08 22.10
C TYR A 611 2.51 28.90 23.30
N GLU A 612 1.83 30.03 23.13
CA GLU A 612 1.35 30.88 24.23
C GLU A 612 0.36 30.11 25.11
N MET A 613 -0.61 29.43 24.53
CA MET A 613 -1.61 28.63 25.27
C MET A 613 -0.97 27.42 25.98
N ALA A 614 0.04 26.79 25.36
CA ALA A 614 0.74 25.65 25.92
C ALA A 614 1.82 26.08 26.96
N GLY A 615 2.20 27.37 26.98
CA GLY A 615 3.24 27.93 27.85
C GLY A 615 4.65 27.52 27.42
N GLY A 616 4.89 27.39 26.11
CA GLY A 616 6.18 27.11 25.49
C GLY A 616 6.08 26.41 24.14
N PRO A 617 7.17 26.38 23.35
CA PRO A 617 7.19 25.79 22.03
C PRO A 617 7.10 24.25 22.10
N PHE A 618 6.39 23.65 21.16
CA PHE A 618 6.27 22.21 20.97
C PHE A 618 5.97 21.92 19.50
N ASN A 619 6.13 20.67 19.07
CA ASN A 619 5.81 20.27 17.72
C ASN A 619 4.30 19.98 17.56
N LEU A 620 3.56 20.86 16.87
CA LEU A 620 2.12 20.73 16.62
C LEU A 620 1.77 19.53 15.71
N GLY A 621 2.78 18.96 15.02
CA GLY A 621 2.64 17.73 14.25
C GLY A 621 2.89 16.45 15.06
N SER A 622 3.34 16.54 16.32
CA SER A 622 3.71 15.39 17.14
C SER A 622 2.55 14.96 18.06
N PRO A 623 1.87 13.82 17.81
CA PRO A 623 0.81 13.33 18.70
C PRO A 623 1.28 13.12 20.14
N LYS A 624 2.55 12.73 20.34
CA LYS A 624 3.13 12.52 21.66
C LYS A 624 3.22 13.83 22.43
N GLN A 625 3.81 14.88 21.87
CA GLN A 625 3.96 16.18 22.54
C GLN A 625 2.60 16.85 22.79
N ILE A 626 1.66 16.73 21.84
CA ILE A 626 0.30 17.20 22.03
C ILE A 626 -0.36 16.48 23.20
N GLY A 627 -0.22 15.16 23.30
CA GLY A 627 -0.75 14.37 24.40
C GLY A 627 -0.17 14.76 25.75
N GLU A 628 1.13 15.02 25.84
CA GLU A 628 1.79 15.51 27.05
C GLU A 628 1.26 16.87 27.48
N ILE A 629 1.02 17.77 26.53
CA ILE A 629 0.45 19.10 26.84
C ILE A 629 -1.02 18.97 27.23
N PHE A 630 -1.83 18.28 26.48
CA PHE A 630 -3.27 18.19 26.71
C PHE A 630 -3.58 17.46 28.01
N PHE A 631 -3.07 16.25 28.16
CA PHE A 631 -3.46 15.35 29.24
C PHE A 631 -2.51 15.41 30.44
N GLY A 632 -1.24 15.79 30.20
CA GLY A 632 -0.25 15.96 31.28
C GLY A 632 -0.30 17.36 31.91
N LYS A 633 -0.09 18.40 31.07
CA LYS A 633 0.05 19.79 31.54
C LYS A 633 -1.29 20.48 31.76
N LEU A 634 -2.19 20.43 30.77
CA LEU A 634 -3.49 21.12 30.81
C LEU A 634 -4.59 20.26 31.44
N GLN A 635 -4.33 18.99 31.70
CA GLN A 635 -5.24 18.01 32.33
C GLN A 635 -6.63 17.97 31.67
N LEU A 636 -6.66 18.05 30.31
CA LEU A 636 -7.90 17.93 29.56
C LEU A 636 -8.47 16.50 29.69
N PRO A 637 -9.80 16.32 29.56
CA PRO A 637 -10.40 15.00 29.68
C PRO A 637 -9.96 14.06 28.55
N VAL A 638 -9.62 12.81 28.91
CA VAL A 638 -9.26 11.76 27.93
C VAL A 638 -10.53 11.18 27.32
N ILE A 639 -10.87 11.60 26.10
CA ILE A 639 -12.09 11.16 25.39
C ILE A 639 -11.92 9.77 24.80
N LYS A 640 -10.71 9.46 24.25
CA LYS A 640 -10.42 8.21 23.54
C LYS A 640 -8.99 7.79 23.80
N LYS A 641 -8.74 6.49 23.86
CA LYS A 641 -7.39 5.93 23.93
C LYS A 641 -7.02 5.24 22.62
N THR A 642 -5.74 5.27 22.29
CA THR A 642 -5.15 4.51 21.19
C THR A 642 -5.17 3.01 21.48
N ALA A 643 -4.88 2.18 20.50
CA ALA A 643 -4.74 0.73 20.67
C ALA A 643 -3.66 0.36 21.71
N THR A 644 -2.65 1.23 21.91
CA THR A 644 -1.59 1.08 22.91
C THR A 644 -1.96 1.63 24.30
N GLY A 645 -3.22 2.10 24.47
CA GLY A 645 -3.70 2.62 25.76
C GLY A 645 -3.35 4.08 26.04
N ALA A 646 -2.54 4.73 25.22
CA ALA A 646 -2.23 6.16 25.35
C ALA A 646 -3.45 7.03 24.98
N PRO A 647 -3.62 8.22 25.58
CA PRO A 647 -4.64 9.17 25.16
C PRO A 647 -4.50 9.52 23.67
N SER A 648 -5.61 9.42 22.91
CA SER A 648 -5.61 9.78 21.50
C SER A 648 -5.65 11.31 21.32
N THR A 649 -4.98 11.78 20.26
CA THR A 649 -5.03 13.17 19.77
C THR A 649 -5.49 13.21 18.31
N ASP A 650 -6.29 12.21 17.91
CA ASP A 650 -6.86 12.18 16.56
C ASP A 650 -7.87 13.33 16.35
N GLU A 651 -8.29 13.51 15.10
CA GLU A 651 -9.15 14.61 14.71
C GLU A 651 -10.49 14.59 15.47
N GLU A 652 -11.09 13.41 15.68
CA GLU A 652 -12.34 13.26 16.44
C GLU A 652 -12.20 13.76 17.89
N VAL A 653 -11.08 13.40 18.54
CA VAL A 653 -10.79 13.84 19.91
C VAL A 653 -10.56 15.34 19.94
N LEU A 654 -9.80 15.88 18.98
CA LEU A 654 -9.56 17.31 18.91
C LEU A 654 -10.85 18.09 18.66
N GLN A 655 -11.76 17.61 17.79
CA GLN A 655 -13.05 18.25 17.53
C GLN A 655 -13.92 18.33 18.80
N LYS A 656 -14.02 17.24 19.55
CA LYS A 656 -14.76 17.23 20.83
C LYS A 656 -14.13 18.13 21.89
N LEU A 657 -12.79 18.14 21.99
CA LEU A 657 -12.11 19.03 22.93
C LEU A 657 -12.20 20.50 22.52
N ALA A 658 -12.30 20.78 21.21
CA ALA A 658 -12.43 22.14 20.67
C ALA A 658 -13.75 22.83 21.02
N GLU A 659 -14.78 22.06 21.42
CA GLU A 659 -16.05 22.61 21.90
C GLU A 659 -15.84 23.45 23.19
N ASP A 660 -14.98 22.97 24.08
CA ASP A 660 -14.77 23.58 25.41
C ASP A 660 -13.39 24.24 25.58
N TYR A 661 -12.40 23.87 24.76
CA TYR A 661 -11.01 24.29 24.94
C TYR A 661 -10.42 24.98 23.71
N PRO A 662 -9.73 26.11 23.89
CA PRO A 662 -9.20 26.90 22.74
C PRO A 662 -8.00 26.24 22.03
N LEU A 663 -7.08 25.60 22.75
CA LEU A 663 -5.87 25.02 22.14
C LEU A 663 -6.19 23.89 21.13
N PRO A 664 -7.10 22.92 21.39
CA PRO A 664 -7.56 21.95 20.40
C PRO A 664 -8.12 22.60 19.13
N LYS A 665 -8.85 23.72 19.28
CA LYS A 665 -9.40 24.46 18.12
C LYS A 665 -8.29 25.05 17.25
N VAL A 666 -7.29 25.69 17.87
CA VAL A 666 -6.10 26.21 17.17
C VAL A 666 -5.34 25.11 16.45
N LEU A 667 -5.19 23.94 17.10
CA LEU A 667 -4.52 22.78 16.50
C LEU A 667 -5.28 22.20 15.31
N LEU A 668 -6.61 22.15 15.35
CA LEU A 668 -7.44 21.71 14.21
C LEU A 668 -7.28 22.65 13.02
N GLU A 669 -7.34 23.98 13.25
CA GLU A 669 -7.13 24.98 12.21
C GLU A 669 -5.72 24.86 11.62
N HIS A 670 -4.69 24.81 12.46
CA HIS A 670 -3.30 24.65 12.04
C HIS A 670 -3.09 23.37 11.19
N ARG A 671 -3.61 22.22 11.62
CA ARG A 671 -3.54 20.96 10.86
C ARG A 671 -4.24 21.04 9.51
N GLY A 672 -5.45 21.65 9.50
CA GLY A 672 -6.22 21.85 8.29
C GLY A 672 -5.46 22.70 7.26
N LEU A 673 -4.96 23.86 7.66
CA LEU A 673 -4.21 24.77 6.79
C LEU A 673 -2.87 24.17 6.33
N SER A 674 -2.14 23.51 7.24
CA SER A 674 -0.87 22.85 6.91
C SER A 674 -1.06 21.72 5.88
N LYS A 675 -2.17 20.96 5.98
CA LYS A 675 -2.54 19.93 5.02
C LYS A 675 -2.88 20.54 3.65
N LEU A 676 -3.68 21.61 3.63
CA LEU A 676 -4.02 22.30 2.38
C LEU A 676 -2.77 22.84 1.69
N LYS A 677 -1.90 23.50 2.45
CA LYS A 677 -0.66 24.06 1.94
C LYS A 677 0.25 22.98 1.36
N SER A 678 0.60 21.96 2.14
CA SER A 678 1.55 20.93 1.72
C SER A 678 1.00 20.01 0.63
N THR A 679 -0.32 19.76 0.59
CA THR A 679 -0.93 18.82 -0.37
C THR A 679 -1.28 19.49 -1.69
N TYR A 680 -1.71 20.75 -1.67
CA TYR A 680 -2.25 21.42 -2.85
C TYR A 680 -1.42 22.65 -3.26
N THR A 681 -1.36 23.70 -2.44
CA THR A 681 -0.80 24.98 -2.91
C THR A 681 0.71 24.92 -3.16
N ASP A 682 1.46 24.08 -2.43
CA ASP A 682 2.91 23.90 -2.66
C ASP A 682 3.21 22.80 -3.69
N LYS A 683 2.32 21.80 -3.81
CA LYS A 683 2.59 20.60 -4.61
C LYS A 683 2.08 20.72 -6.04
N LEU A 684 0.84 21.21 -6.25
CA LEU A 684 0.22 21.29 -7.57
C LEU A 684 1.04 22.07 -8.61
N PRO A 685 1.60 23.27 -8.29
CA PRO A 685 2.43 24.00 -9.25
C PRO A 685 3.67 23.22 -9.72
N LYS A 686 4.21 22.34 -8.86
CA LYS A 686 5.38 21.49 -9.18
C LYS A 686 5.03 20.27 -10.03
N MET A 687 3.73 19.95 -10.13
CA MET A 687 3.22 18.82 -10.91
C MET A 687 2.73 19.23 -12.29
N VAL A 688 2.84 20.48 -12.64
CA VAL A 688 2.54 20.94 -14.00
C VAL A 688 3.55 20.31 -14.96
N ASN A 689 3.04 19.54 -15.92
CA ASN A 689 3.88 18.94 -16.94
C ASN A 689 4.41 20.04 -17.89
N PRO A 690 5.72 20.17 -18.06
CA PRO A 690 6.33 21.25 -18.84
C PRO A 690 5.96 21.19 -20.33
N ASN A 691 5.62 20.02 -20.87
CA ASN A 691 5.27 19.83 -22.28
C ASN A 691 3.82 20.26 -22.58
N THR A 692 2.90 20.05 -21.65
CA THR A 692 1.47 20.35 -21.82
C THR A 692 1.02 21.64 -21.12
N GLY A 693 1.78 22.10 -20.11
CA GLY A 693 1.41 23.18 -19.23
C GLY A 693 0.25 22.85 -18.28
N ARG A 694 -0.11 21.56 -18.13
CA ARG A 694 -1.26 21.09 -17.37
C ARG A 694 -0.88 20.14 -16.27
N VAL A 695 -1.77 19.96 -15.31
CA VAL A 695 -1.67 18.91 -14.28
C VAL A 695 -2.43 17.68 -14.79
N HIS A 696 -1.80 16.55 -14.71
CA HIS A 696 -2.36 15.25 -15.10
C HIS A 696 -2.45 14.37 -13.88
N THR A 697 -3.64 13.90 -13.56
CA THR A 697 -3.88 12.90 -12.51
C THR A 697 -3.94 11.51 -13.12
N ASN A 698 -3.74 10.49 -12.32
CA ASN A 698 -4.01 9.11 -12.70
C ASN A 698 -5.31 8.64 -12.02
N TYR A 699 -6.23 8.06 -12.78
CA TYR A 699 -7.48 7.46 -12.29
C TYR A 699 -7.35 5.93 -12.25
N ALA A 700 -7.29 5.34 -11.07
CA ALA A 700 -7.31 3.89 -10.93
C ALA A 700 -8.76 3.37 -10.78
N GLN A 701 -9.12 2.35 -11.59
CA GLN A 701 -10.44 1.70 -11.57
C GLN A 701 -10.52 0.60 -10.51
N ALA A 702 -9.45 -0.16 -10.32
CA ALA A 702 -9.43 -1.40 -9.55
C ALA A 702 -8.95 -1.20 -8.09
N VAL A 703 -9.31 -0.10 -7.45
CA VAL A 703 -8.91 0.22 -6.06
C VAL A 703 -10.10 0.19 -5.10
N ALA A 704 -11.17 0.88 -5.42
CA ALA A 704 -12.34 0.94 -4.55
C ALA A 704 -13.30 -0.22 -4.83
N ILE A 705 -13.61 -1.02 -3.81
CA ILE A 705 -14.58 -2.13 -3.92
C ILE A 705 -15.95 -1.67 -4.46
N THR A 706 -16.31 -0.42 -4.21
CA THR A 706 -17.59 0.17 -4.64
C THR A 706 -17.68 0.52 -6.12
N GLY A 707 -16.63 0.40 -6.91
CA GLY A 707 -16.63 0.83 -8.30
C GLY A 707 -16.22 2.29 -8.51
N ARG A 708 -16.05 3.08 -7.43
CA ARG A 708 -15.59 4.47 -7.54
C ARG A 708 -14.16 4.52 -8.07
N LEU A 709 -13.86 5.54 -8.85
CA LEU A 709 -12.50 5.84 -9.30
C LEU A 709 -11.66 6.39 -8.15
N ALA A 710 -10.38 6.08 -8.16
CA ALA A 710 -9.41 6.65 -7.23
C ALA A 710 -8.42 7.52 -7.99
N SER A 711 -8.38 8.82 -7.68
CA SER A 711 -7.44 9.78 -8.26
C SER A 711 -6.16 9.82 -7.44
N SER A 712 -5.02 9.79 -8.11
CA SER A 712 -3.69 9.89 -7.48
C SER A 712 -2.73 10.71 -8.33
N ASP A 713 -1.73 11.26 -7.72
CA ASP A 713 -0.60 11.97 -8.32
C ASP A 713 -0.96 13.06 -9.34
N PRO A 714 -1.76 14.09 -8.92
CA PRO A 714 -2.31 14.37 -7.58
C PRO A 714 -3.71 13.82 -7.37
N ASN A 715 -4.14 13.61 -6.12
CA ASN A 715 -5.54 13.31 -5.82
C ASN A 715 -6.41 14.58 -5.93
N LEU A 716 -7.11 14.72 -7.03
CA LEU A 716 -8.00 15.85 -7.31
C LEU A 716 -9.40 15.70 -6.70
N GLN A 717 -9.79 14.48 -6.32
CA GLN A 717 -11.11 14.20 -5.75
C GLN A 717 -11.26 14.63 -4.28
N ASN A 718 -10.14 14.92 -3.61
CA ASN A 718 -10.13 15.27 -2.18
C ASN A 718 -9.92 16.78 -1.92
N ILE A 719 -10.04 17.64 -2.91
CA ILE A 719 -9.95 19.10 -2.75
C ILE A 719 -11.19 19.57 -1.98
N PRO A 720 -11.02 20.22 -0.82
CA PRO A 720 -12.16 20.59 0.03
C PRO A 720 -13.11 21.59 -0.62
N VAL A 721 -14.42 21.36 -0.50
CA VAL A 721 -15.49 22.23 -1.01
C VAL A 721 -16.08 23.11 0.09
N ARG A 722 -16.02 22.67 1.36
CA ARG A 722 -16.75 23.28 2.47
C ARG A 722 -16.05 24.48 3.09
N THR A 723 -14.73 24.58 2.99
CA THR A 723 -13.94 25.66 3.60
C THR A 723 -13.62 26.75 2.57
N GLY A 724 -13.48 28.00 3.03
CA GLY A 724 -13.12 29.13 2.15
C GLY A 724 -11.78 28.91 1.46
N GLU A 725 -10.79 28.37 2.20
CA GLU A 725 -9.46 28.07 1.69
C GLU A 725 -9.49 26.95 0.63
N GLY A 726 -10.34 25.93 0.83
CA GLY A 726 -10.54 24.87 -0.14
C GLY A 726 -11.18 25.37 -1.44
N ARG A 727 -12.21 26.22 -1.33
CA ARG A 727 -12.84 26.84 -2.50
C ARG A 727 -11.86 27.70 -3.29
N ARG A 728 -10.98 28.46 -2.63
CA ARG A 728 -9.91 29.21 -3.30
C ARG A 728 -8.92 28.34 -4.06
N ILE A 729 -8.67 27.10 -3.62
CA ILE A 729 -7.88 26.13 -4.38
C ILE A 729 -8.62 25.76 -5.67
N ARG A 730 -9.96 25.57 -5.62
CA ARG A 730 -10.79 25.28 -6.80
C ARG A 730 -10.82 26.43 -7.79
N GLU A 731 -10.73 27.67 -7.34
CA GLU A 731 -10.62 28.87 -8.21
C GLU A 731 -9.34 28.88 -9.06
N ALA A 732 -8.32 28.14 -8.65
CA ALA A 732 -7.09 28.03 -9.43
C ALA A 732 -7.19 27.03 -10.59
N PHE A 733 -8.22 26.20 -10.66
CA PHE A 733 -8.48 25.32 -11.80
C PHE A 733 -9.25 26.08 -12.87
N VAL A 734 -8.57 26.47 -13.93
CA VAL A 734 -9.04 27.44 -14.93
C VAL A 734 -9.16 26.83 -16.33
N ALA A 735 -9.93 27.48 -17.21
CA ALA A 735 -9.96 27.13 -18.61
C ALA A 735 -8.84 27.84 -19.38
N ALA A 736 -8.44 27.27 -20.52
CA ALA A 736 -7.54 27.95 -21.47
C ALA A 736 -8.23 29.17 -22.10
N PRO A 737 -7.48 30.16 -22.61
CA PRO A 737 -8.05 31.32 -23.28
C PRO A 737 -9.03 30.93 -24.41
N GLY A 738 -10.21 31.52 -24.44
CA GLY A 738 -11.29 31.21 -25.38
C GLY A 738 -12.16 30.01 -24.98
N ASN A 739 -11.91 29.42 -23.81
CA ASN A 739 -12.70 28.34 -23.23
C ASN A 739 -13.29 28.76 -21.88
N VAL A 740 -14.27 28.02 -21.42
CA VAL A 740 -14.86 28.11 -20.07
C VAL A 740 -14.88 26.73 -19.43
N ILE A 741 -14.95 26.69 -18.11
CA ILE A 741 -15.22 25.47 -17.36
C ILE A 741 -16.73 25.27 -17.29
N VAL A 742 -17.15 24.05 -17.63
CA VAL A 742 -18.53 23.59 -17.42
C VAL A 742 -18.46 22.41 -16.47
N SER A 743 -19.14 22.50 -15.34
CA SER A 743 -19.33 21.42 -14.38
C SER A 743 -20.74 20.87 -14.52
N ALA A 744 -20.88 19.55 -14.46
CA ALA A 744 -22.18 18.88 -14.42
C ALA A 744 -22.19 17.84 -13.32
N ASP A 745 -23.10 17.99 -12.34
CA ASP A 745 -23.22 17.11 -11.18
C ASP A 745 -24.61 16.46 -11.13
N TYR A 746 -24.67 15.21 -10.69
CA TYR A 746 -25.94 14.54 -10.48
C TYR A 746 -26.66 15.06 -9.25
N SER A 747 -27.89 15.56 -9.44
CA SER A 747 -28.71 16.05 -8.34
C SER A 747 -29.25 14.93 -7.46
N GLN A 748 -28.79 14.85 -6.21
CA GLN A 748 -29.25 13.92 -5.18
C GLN A 748 -29.21 12.45 -5.61
N ILE A 749 -28.16 12.05 -6.32
CA ILE A 749 -28.05 10.72 -6.97
C ILE A 749 -28.31 9.56 -6.01
N GLU A 750 -27.69 9.58 -4.81
CA GLU A 750 -27.80 8.48 -3.86
C GLU A 750 -29.23 8.33 -3.31
N LEU A 751 -29.96 9.43 -3.11
CA LEU A 751 -31.37 9.37 -2.69
C LEU A 751 -32.28 8.85 -3.80
N ARG A 752 -32.02 9.21 -5.06
CA ARG A 752 -32.75 8.70 -6.23
C ARG A 752 -32.49 7.21 -6.42
N ILE A 753 -31.26 6.77 -6.26
CA ILE A 753 -30.91 5.34 -6.28
C ILE A 753 -31.61 4.61 -5.13
N MET A 754 -31.63 5.17 -3.91
CA MET A 754 -32.33 4.58 -2.77
C MET A 754 -33.84 4.43 -3.04
N ALA A 755 -34.46 5.45 -3.63
CA ALA A 755 -35.88 5.36 -4.06
C ALA A 755 -36.11 4.22 -5.06
N HIS A 756 -35.21 4.07 -6.03
CA HIS A 756 -35.27 3.02 -7.04
C HIS A 756 -35.13 1.61 -6.45
N ILE A 757 -34.07 1.37 -5.63
CA ILE A 757 -33.73 0.04 -5.10
C ILE A 757 -34.67 -0.41 -3.99
N SER A 758 -35.13 0.52 -3.14
CA SER A 758 -36.10 0.23 -2.06
C SER A 758 -37.52 0.09 -2.58
N GLY A 759 -37.84 0.72 -3.72
CA GLY A 759 -39.21 0.81 -4.22
C GLY A 759 -40.15 1.52 -3.27
N ASP A 760 -39.61 2.42 -2.41
CA ASP A 760 -40.39 3.17 -1.43
C ASP A 760 -41.40 4.12 -2.12
N GLU A 761 -42.70 3.90 -1.93
CA GLU A 761 -43.72 4.66 -2.65
C GLU A 761 -43.74 6.15 -2.33
N ALA A 762 -43.34 6.53 -1.09
CA ALA A 762 -43.31 7.93 -0.71
C ALA A 762 -42.13 8.65 -1.36
N MET A 763 -40.93 8.01 -1.42
CA MET A 763 -39.79 8.55 -2.13
C MET A 763 -40.05 8.59 -3.64
N LEU A 764 -40.62 7.54 -4.23
CA LEU A 764 -40.92 7.51 -5.66
C LEU A 764 -41.92 8.61 -6.07
N ARG A 765 -42.95 8.89 -5.24
CA ARG A 765 -43.89 9.98 -5.46
C ARG A 765 -43.21 11.35 -5.36
N ALA A 766 -42.44 11.58 -4.30
CA ALA A 766 -41.75 12.84 -4.09
C ALA A 766 -40.81 13.18 -5.27
N PHE A 767 -39.98 12.24 -5.72
CA PHE A 767 -39.10 12.46 -6.86
C PHE A 767 -39.86 12.56 -8.19
N GLY A 768 -40.96 11.81 -8.37
CA GLY A 768 -41.82 11.90 -9.55
C GLY A 768 -42.56 13.23 -9.67
N ALA A 769 -42.91 13.82 -8.53
CA ALA A 769 -43.52 15.14 -8.46
C ALA A 769 -42.51 16.32 -8.48
N GLY A 770 -41.19 16.04 -8.48
CA GLY A 770 -40.16 17.08 -8.39
C GLY A 770 -40.08 17.76 -7.02
N GLU A 771 -40.59 17.10 -5.96
CA GLU A 771 -40.57 17.67 -4.60
C GLU A 771 -39.16 17.63 -3.99
N ASP A 772 -38.87 18.62 -3.14
CA ASP A 772 -37.66 18.60 -2.31
C ASP A 772 -37.77 17.54 -1.21
N ILE A 773 -37.11 16.41 -1.38
CA ILE A 773 -37.13 15.27 -0.44
C ILE A 773 -36.69 15.67 0.97
N HIS A 774 -35.76 16.63 1.12
CA HIS A 774 -35.32 17.09 2.43
C HIS A 774 -36.41 17.94 3.09
N ARG A 775 -37.14 18.74 2.32
CA ARG A 775 -38.27 19.50 2.80
C ARG A 775 -39.44 18.58 3.18
N ALA A 776 -39.71 17.57 2.36
CA ALA A 776 -40.75 16.57 2.65
C ALA A 776 -40.42 15.77 3.92
N THR A 777 -39.17 15.38 4.09
CA THR A 777 -38.68 14.71 5.31
C THR A 777 -38.80 15.64 6.53
N ALA A 778 -38.43 16.91 6.41
CA ALA A 778 -38.53 17.88 7.48
C ALA A 778 -40.00 18.08 7.93
N ALA A 779 -40.91 18.25 6.99
CA ALA A 779 -42.35 18.37 7.27
C ALA A 779 -42.87 17.21 8.13
N GLU A 780 -42.49 15.98 7.77
CA GLU A 780 -42.89 14.77 8.48
C GLU A 780 -42.23 14.62 9.86
N VAL A 781 -40.93 14.82 9.92
CA VAL A 781 -40.14 14.62 11.17
C VAL A 781 -40.53 15.70 12.21
N PHE A 782 -40.69 16.93 11.78
CA PHE A 782 -41.04 18.02 12.70
C PHE A 782 -42.55 18.24 12.85
N GLY A 783 -43.39 17.59 12.02
CA GLY A 783 -44.85 17.67 12.08
C GLY A 783 -45.37 19.03 11.65
N VAL A 784 -44.77 19.67 10.66
CA VAL A 784 -45.15 20.96 10.10
C VAL A 784 -45.54 20.81 8.62
N PRO A 785 -46.41 21.70 8.06
CA PRO A 785 -46.65 21.70 6.62
C PRO A 785 -45.38 21.96 5.82
N PRO A 786 -45.21 21.39 4.59
CA PRO A 786 -44.02 21.59 3.78
C PRO A 786 -43.65 23.05 3.51
N GLU A 787 -44.65 23.92 3.36
CA GLU A 787 -44.51 25.38 3.14
C GLU A 787 -43.96 26.11 4.37
N GLU A 788 -44.16 25.58 5.59
CA GLU A 788 -43.71 26.17 6.85
C GLU A 788 -42.34 25.64 7.28
N VAL A 789 -41.76 24.72 6.55
CA VAL A 789 -40.43 24.12 6.85
C VAL A 789 -39.36 25.20 6.76
N GLN A 790 -38.72 25.48 7.90
CA GLN A 790 -37.60 26.42 8.01
C GLN A 790 -36.29 25.84 7.43
N SER A 791 -35.36 26.70 7.03
CA SER A 791 -34.08 26.32 6.46
C SER A 791 -33.26 25.41 7.39
N GLU A 792 -33.35 25.63 8.72
CA GLU A 792 -32.66 24.81 9.72
C GLU A 792 -33.28 23.41 9.82
N GLN A 793 -34.60 23.32 9.81
CA GLN A 793 -35.30 22.02 9.79
C GLN A 793 -34.98 21.22 8.53
N ARG A 794 -34.90 21.89 7.38
CA ARG A 794 -34.48 21.27 6.12
C ARG A 794 -33.03 20.79 6.20
N ARG A 795 -32.14 21.55 6.84
CA ARG A 795 -30.74 21.15 7.08
C ARG A 795 -30.68 19.91 7.99
N TYR A 796 -31.46 19.86 9.07
CA TYR A 796 -31.54 18.68 9.92
C TYR A 796 -32.09 17.47 9.14
N ALA A 797 -33.11 17.65 8.34
CA ALA A 797 -33.67 16.58 7.50
C ALA A 797 -32.63 16.08 6.49
N LYS A 798 -31.75 16.92 5.95
CA LYS A 798 -30.63 16.49 5.10
C LYS A 798 -29.70 15.55 5.87
N VAL A 799 -29.32 15.90 7.11
CA VAL A 799 -28.48 15.05 7.97
C VAL A 799 -29.21 13.74 8.32
N ILE A 800 -30.51 13.79 8.61
CA ILE A 800 -31.33 12.61 8.91
C ILE A 800 -31.40 11.68 7.69
N ASN A 801 -31.74 12.20 6.51
CA ASN A 801 -31.85 11.42 5.28
C ASN A 801 -30.56 10.65 4.98
N PHE A 802 -29.45 11.37 4.87
CA PHE A 802 -28.17 10.72 4.58
C PHE A 802 -27.70 9.81 5.73
N GLY A 803 -27.82 10.28 6.98
CA GLY A 803 -27.42 9.50 8.14
C GLY A 803 -28.15 8.17 8.26
N LEU A 804 -29.48 8.17 8.12
CA LEU A 804 -30.29 6.95 8.27
C LEU A 804 -30.15 6.00 7.09
N ILE A 805 -30.04 6.52 5.87
CA ILE A 805 -29.77 5.71 4.68
C ILE A 805 -28.41 5.01 4.80
N TYR A 806 -27.41 5.66 5.40
CA TYR A 806 -26.11 5.08 5.69
C TYR A 806 -26.06 4.20 6.97
N GLY A 807 -27.22 3.97 7.60
CA GLY A 807 -27.33 3.09 8.77
C GLY A 807 -26.82 3.72 10.07
N MET A 808 -26.90 5.04 10.19
CA MET A 808 -26.55 5.76 11.42
C MET A 808 -27.46 5.34 12.58
N SER A 809 -26.85 5.08 13.74
CA SER A 809 -27.59 4.76 14.96
C SER A 809 -28.19 6.00 15.62
N ALA A 810 -29.15 5.80 16.56
CA ALA A 810 -29.72 6.89 17.37
C ALA A 810 -28.66 7.68 18.16
N PHE A 811 -27.58 7.00 18.59
CA PHE A 811 -26.45 7.64 19.23
C PHE A 811 -25.69 8.57 18.26
N GLY A 812 -25.40 8.08 17.05
CA GLY A 812 -24.73 8.87 16.02
C GLY A 812 -25.57 10.05 15.55
N LEU A 813 -26.90 9.86 15.39
CA LEU A 813 -27.82 10.93 15.00
C LEU A 813 -27.92 12.01 16.09
N ALA A 814 -28.03 11.60 17.35
CA ALA A 814 -28.07 12.50 18.50
C ALA A 814 -26.81 13.38 18.57
N ALA A 815 -25.63 12.77 18.40
CA ALA A 815 -24.35 13.48 18.38
C ALA A 815 -24.25 14.48 17.21
N ASN A 816 -24.68 14.10 16.00
CA ASN A 816 -24.63 14.97 14.82
C ASN A 816 -25.60 16.17 14.89
N LEU A 817 -26.73 16.00 15.53
CA LEU A 817 -27.77 17.03 15.63
C LEU A 817 -27.69 17.83 16.94
N GLY A 818 -26.86 17.42 17.91
CA GLY A 818 -26.80 18.05 19.24
C GLY A 818 -28.10 17.86 20.04
N ILE A 819 -28.79 16.72 19.92
CA ILE A 819 -30.06 16.43 20.56
C ILE A 819 -29.97 15.22 21.50
N GLU A 820 -30.97 15.07 22.38
CA GLU A 820 -31.04 13.89 23.22
C GLU A 820 -31.28 12.59 22.41
N ARG A 821 -30.70 11.48 22.88
CA ARG A 821 -30.82 10.17 22.23
C ARG A 821 -32.27 9.72 22.06
N GLY A 822 -33.15 10.07 23.04
CA GLY A 822 -34.58 9.77 22.97
C GLY A 822 -35.27 10.50 21.79
N ALA A 823 -34.96 11.77 21.61
CA ALA A 823 -35.45 12.57 20.48
C ALA A 823 -34.94 12.01 19.15
N ALA A 824 -33.66 11.61 19.09
CA ALA A 824 -33.08 10.98 17.89
C ALA A 824 -33.76 9.64 17.56
N SER A 825 -34.09 8.82 18.56
CA SER A 825 -34.86 7.57 18.37
C SER A 825 -36.24 7.86 17.78
N ASN A 826 -36.97 8.84 18.29
CA ASN A 826 -38.27 9.25 17.76
C ASN A 826 -38.20 9.72 16.31
N TYR A 827 -37.13 10.45 15.95
CA TYR A 827 -36.92 10.87 14.56
C TYR A 827 -36.68 9.67 13.63
N ILE A 828 -35.89 8.70 14.07
CA ILE A 828 -35.65 7.45 13.33
C ILE A 828 -36.95 6.67 13.13
N GLU A 829 -37.79 6.54 14.18
CA GLU A 829 -39.07 5.84 14.08
C GLU A 829 -40.01 6.54 13.08
N ARG A 830 -40.18 7.85 13.15
CA ARG A 830 -40.99 8.63 12.20
C ARG A 830 -40.46 8.51 10.78
N TYR A 831 -39.14 8.58 10.59
CA TYR A 831 -38.53 8.43 9.29
C TYR A 831 -38.86 7.09 8.65
N PHE A 832 -38.67 5.98 9.38
CA PHE A 832 -38.93 4.64 8.87
C PHE A 832 -40.44 4.29 8.82
N ALA A 833 -41.30 4.98 9.58
CA ALA A 833 -42.72 4.91 9.39
C ALA A 833 -43.15 5.56 8.05
N ARG A 834 -42.51 6.67 7.68
CA ARG A 834 -42.74 7.36 6.40
C ARG A 834 -42.15 6.59 5.22
N PHE A 835 -40.90 6.12 5.36
CA PHE A 835 -40.14 5.43 4.34
C PHE A 835 -39.98 3.93 4.68
N ALA A 836 -41.12 3.24 4.79
CA ALA A 836 -41.15 1.82 5.18
C ALA A 836 -40.46 0.90 4.16
N GLY A 837 -40.47 1.28 2.88
CA GLY A 837 -39.74 0.59 1.81
C GLY A 837 -38.24 0.61 2.01
N VAL A 838 -37.67 1.75 2.48
CA VAL A 838 -36.25 1.88 2.81
C VAL A 838 -35.87 0.94 3.94
N LYS A 839 -36.66 0.90 5.02
CA LYS A 839 -36.41 -0.04 6.14
C LYS A 839 -36.42 -1.50 5.69
N ARG A 840 -37.44 -1.90 4.93
CA ARG A 840 -37.53 -3.25 4.36
C ARG A 840 -36.31 -3.60 3.51
N TYR A 841 -35.91 -2.70 2.60
CA TYR A 841 -34.71 -2.88 1.80
C TYR A 841 -33.46 -3.11 2.65
N MET A 842 -33.25 -2.30 3.70
CA MET A 842 -32.09 -2.41 4.59
C MET A 842 -32.06 -3.77 5.29
N ASP A 843 -33.21 -4.23 5.81
CA ASP A 843 -33.31 -5.49 6.53
C ASP A 843 -33.10 -6.70 5.59
N GLU A 844 -33.73 -6.70 4.41
CA GLU A 844 -33.57 -7.74 3.39
C GLU A 844 -32.13 -7.79 2.83
N THR A 845 -31.50 -6.63 2.64
CA THR A 845 -30.12 -6.56 2.12
C THR A 845 -29.12 -7.13 3.11
N ARG A 846 -29.27 -6.89 4.41
CA ARG A 846 -28.46 -7.53 5.45
C ARG A 846 -28.59 -9.06 5.43
N LEU A 847 -29.81 -9.58 5.27
CA LEU A 847 -30.04 -11.02 5.20
C LEU A 847 -29.37 -11.62 3.95
N ARG A 848 -29.62 -11.05 2.78
CA ARG A 848 -29.01 -11.50 1.51
C ARG A 848 -27.49 -11.43 1.54
N ALA A 849 -26.93 -10.37 2.13
CA ALA A 849 -25.48 -10.24 2.29
C ALA A 849 -24.89 -11.36 3.15
N LYS A 850 -25.56 -11.74 4.25
CA LYS A 850 -25.13 -12.85 5.11
C LYS A 850 -25.17 -14.20 4.40
N GLU A 851 -26.12 -14.41 3.52
CA GLU A 851 -26.27 -15.65 2.74
C GLU A 851 -25.22 -15.75 1.61
N ARG A 852 -25.00 -14.64 0.88
CA ARG A 852 -24.18 -14.63 -0.34
C ARG A 852 -22.72 -14.21 -0.13
N GLY A 853 -22.42 -13.48 0.94
CA GLY A 853 -21.11 -12.87 1.17
C GLY A 853 -20.87 -11.58 0.37
N TYR A 854 -21.84 -11.15 -0.45
CA TYR A 854 -21.76 -9.93 -1.26
C TYR A 854 -23.15 -9.29 -1.44
N VAL A 855 -23.15 -8.06 -1.92
CA VAL A 855 -24.31 -7.33 -2.43
C VAL A 855 -24.06 -6.88 -3.86
N GLU A 856 -25.11 -6.48 -4.59
CA GLU A 856 -25.02 -6.12 -6.00
C GLU A 856 -25.58 -4.72 -6.27
N THR A 857 -24.97 -4.01 -7.23
CA THR A 857 -25.53 -2.77 -7.78
C THR A 857 -26.72 -3.07 -8.71
N VAL A 858 -27.42 -2.02 -9.15
CA VAL A 858 -28.51 -2.12 -10.14
C VAL A 858 -28.04 -2.76 -11.45
N PHE A 859 -26.77 -2.61 -11.79
CA PHE A 859 -26.16 -3.13 -13.02
C PHE A 859 -25.51 -4.51 -12.86
N GLY A 860 -25.43 -5.02 -11.62
CA GLY A 860 -24.87 -6.35 -11.33
C GLY A 860 -23.43 -6.39 -10.86
N ARG A 861 -22.83 -5.24 -10.52
CA ARG A 861 -21.52 -5.20 -9.88
C ARG A 861 -21.58 -5.87 -8.51
N ARG A 862 -20.69 -6.82 -8.24
CA ARG A 862 -20.58 -7.50 -6.95
C ARG A 862 -19.66 -6.75 -6.01
N LEU A 863 -20.18 -6.50 -4.80
CA LEU A 863 -19.52 -5.80 -3.72
C LEU A 863 -19.34 -6.78 -2.56
N TRP A 864 -18.18 -7.38 -2.49
CA TRP A 864 -17.87 -8.43 -1.53
C TRP A 864 -17.73 -7.91 -0.11
N LEU A 865 -18.24 -8.67 0.86
CA LEU A 865 -18.31 -8.31 2.28
C LEU A 865 -17.74 -9.44 3.16
N PRO A 866 -16.41 -9.64 3.17
CA PRO A 866 -15.77 -10.75 3.89
C PRO A 866 -16.13 -10.82 5.39
N GLU A 867 -16.37 -9.65 6.01
CA GLU A 867 -16.66 -9.53 7.44
C GLU A 867 -18.15 -9.65 7.80
N ILE A 868 -19.03 -9.92 6.83
CA ILE A 868 -20.49 -9.92 7.08
C ILE A 868 -20.94 -10.99 8.09
N ASN A 869 -20.21 -12.09 8.16
CA ASN A 869 -20.44 -13.20 9.09
C ASN A 869 -19.36 -13.27 10.18
N SER A 870 -18.60 -12.20 10.40
CA SER A 870 -17.54 -12.13 11.42
C SER A 870 -18.10 -12.41 12.82
N PRO A 871 -17.43 -13.25 13.64
CA PRO A 871 -17.79 -13.42 15.04
C PRO A 871 -17.56 -12.14 15.87
N ASN A 872 -16.69 -11.24 15.38
CA ASN A 872 -16.46 -9.94 16.00
C ASN A 872 -17.64 -9.00 15.75
N GLY A 873 -18.36 -8.63 16.81
CA GLY A 873 -19.56 -7.78 16.73
C GLY A 873 -19.31 -6.43 16.01
N PRO A 874 -18.31 -5.63 16.39
CA PRO A 874 -17.98 -4.38 15.70
C PRO A 874 -17.66 -4.54 14.21
N ARG A 875 -16.89 -5.56 13.80
CA ARG A 875 -16.57 -5.85 12.39
C ARG A 875 -17.83 -6.23 11.63
N ARG A 876 -18.64 -7.14 12.16
CA ARG A 876 -19.91 -7.53 11.58
C ARG A 876 -20.86 -6.33 11.42
N ALA A 877 -20.99 -5.48 12.44
CA ALA A 877 -21.82 -4.27 12.35
C ALA A 877 -21.29 -3.28 11.29
N GLY A 878 -19.95 -3.19 11.11
CA GLY A 878 -19.34 -2.45 10.02
C GLY A 878 -19.72 -3.00 8.64
N ALA A 879 -19.61 -4.31 8.46
CA ALA A 879 -19.97 -4.99 7.22
C ALA A 879 -21.49 -4.90 6.93
N GLU A 880 -22.35 -4.96 7.96
CA GLU A 880 -23.80 -4.77 7.80
C GLU A 880 -24.15 -3.34 7.33
N ARG A 881 -23.43 -2.31 7.80
CA ARG A 881 -23.57 -0.95 7.27
C ARG A 881 -23.06 -0.85 5.84
N ALA A 882 -21.90 -1.44 5.56
CA ALA A 882 -21.37 -1.51 4.21
C ALA A 882 -22.34 -2.20 3.24
N ALA A 883 -22.99 -3.29 3.66
CA ALA A 883 -24.01 -4.00 2.87
C ALA A 883 -25.14 -3.10 2.39
N ILE A 884 -25.61 -2.17 3.25
CA ILE A 884 -26.69 -1.24 2.91
C ILE A 884 -26.20 -0.17 1.93
N ASN A 885 -24.98 0.36 2.14
CA ASN A 885 -24.46 1.50 1.41
C ASN A 885 -23.85 1.13 0.06
N ALA A 886 -23.23 -0.04 -0.01
CA ALA A 886 -22.45 -0.44 -1.19
C ALA A 886 -23.29 -0.52 -2.48
N PRO A 887 -24.55 -1.06 -2.50
CA PRO A 887 -25.36 -1.06 -3.71
C PRO A 887 -25.69 0.35 -4.21
N MET A 888 -25.92 1.29 -3.31
CA MET A 888 -26.24 2.67 -3.64
C MET A 888 -24.98 3.40 -4.19
N GLN A 889 -23.88 3.35 -3.45
CA GLN A 889 -22.62 3.99 -3.87
C GLN A 889 -22.06 3.37 -5.14
N GLY A 890 -22.14 2.04 -5.27
CA GLY A 890 -21.69 1.35 -6.46
C GLY A 890 -22.56 1.64 -7.68
N THR A 891 -23.88 1.76 -7.52
CA THR A 891 -24.77 2.17 -8.62
C THR A 891 -24.47 3.62 -9.06
N ALA A 892 -24.18 4.54 -8.12
CA ALA A 892 -23.75 5.90 -8.47
C ALA A 892 -22.43 5.88 -9.26
N ALA A 893 -21.47 5.03 -8.85
CA ALA A 893 -20.22 4.85 -9.58
C ALA A 893 -20.43 4.27 -10.99
N ASP A 894 -21.36 3.32 -11.15
CA ASP A 894 -21.70 2.78 -12.47
C ASP A 894 -22.37 3.82 -13.36
N LEU A 895 -23.27 4.65 -12.80
CA LEU A 895 -23.95 5.73 -13.53
C LEU A 895 -22.97 6.81 -14.01
N ILE A 896 -22.05 7.27 -13.17
CA ILE A 896 -21.09 8.29 -13.59
C ILE A 896 -20.12 7.76 -14.66
N LYS A 897 -19.71 6.49 -14.59
CA LYS A 897 -18.91 5.86 -15.65
C LYS A 897 -19.66 5.76 -16.97
N LEU A 898 -20.93 5.39 -16.94
CA LEU A 898 -21.80 5.40 -18.12
C LEU A 898 -21.97 6.81 -18.70
N ALA A 899 -22.08 7.83 -17.83
CA ALA A 899 -22.13 9.21 -18.24
C ALA A 899 -20.82 9.65 -18.93
N MET A 900 -19.67 9.29 -18.36
CA MET A 900 -18.36 9.55 -18.95
C MET A 900 -18.25 8.98 -20.37
N ILE A 901 -18.69 7.72 -20.54
CA ILE A 901 -18.68 7.04 -21.85
C ILE A 901 -19.59 7.78 -22.83
N ALA A 902 -20.85 8.05 -22.46
CA ALA A 902 -21.82 8.71 -23.34
C ALA A 902 -21.38 10.11 -23.74
N VAL A 903 -20.81 10.88 -22.79
CA VAL A 903 -20.31 12.24 -23.06
C VAL A 903 -19.08 12.19 -23.97
N GLN A 904 -18.14 11.28 -23.73
CA GLN A 904 -16.95 11.15 -24.58
C GLN A 904 -17.29 10.71 -26.01
N ASP A 905 -18.20 9.75 -26.15
CA ASP A 905 -18.67 9.29 -27.47
C ASP A 905 -19.38 10.41 -28.24
N TRP A 906 -20.17 11.23 -27.55
CA TRP A 906 -20.81 12.39 -28.15
C TRP A 906 -19.78 13.45 -28.61
N ILE A 907 -18.81 13.79 -27.76
CA ILE A 907 -17.75 14.75 -28.09
C ILE A 907 -17.02 14.30 -29.36
N GLU A 908 -16.69 13.03 -29.49
CA GLU A 908 -15.97 12.48 -30.65
C GLU A 908 -16.83 12.39 -31.89
N THR A 909 -18.09 11.99 -31.75
CA THR A 909 -19.04 11.88 -32.89
C THR A 909 -19.30 13.23 -33.52
N GLU A 910 -19.51 14.25 -32.67
CA GLU A 910 -19.75 15.62 -33.16
C GLU A 910 -18.45 16.38 -33.49
N LYS A 911 -17.29 15.77 -33.18
CA LYS A 911 -15.94 16.35 -33.38
C LYS A 911 -15.78 17.71 -32.70
N LEU A 912 -16.26 17.81 -31.45
CA LEU A 912 -16.19 19.03 -30.64
C LEU A 912 -14.77 19.33 -30.18
N GLY A 913 -14.47 20.60 -29.96
CA GLY A 913 -13.29 21.08 -29.28
C GLY A 913 -13.36 20.90 -27.76
N THR A 914 -14.53 20.63 -27.23
CA THR A 914 -14.81 20.36 -25.82
C THR A 914 -14.00 19.15 -25.32
N ARG A 915 -13.46 19.23 -24.08
CA ARG A 915 -12.67 18.17 -23.45
C ARG A 915 -13.17 17.90 -22.05
N MET A 916 -13.32 16.64 -21.71
CA MET A 916 -13.48 16.22 -20.32
C MET A 916 -12.10 16.25 -19.65
N VAL A 917 -11.96 17.01 -18.54
CA VAL A 917 -10.67 17.26 -17.88
C VAL A 917 -10.57 16.66 -16.49
N MET A 918 -11.70 16.48 -15.80
CA MET A 918 -11.73 15.82 -14.48
C MET A 918 -13.05 15.08 -14.26
N GLN A 919 -12.97 14.04 -13.43
CA GLN A 919 -14.12 13.40 -12.78
C GLN A 919 -13.93 13.47 -11.27
N VAL A 920 -14.90 14.04 -10.54
CA VAL A 920 -14.83 14.25 -9.09
C VAL A 920 -16.15 13.83 -8.45
N HIS A 921 -16.17 12.74 -7.68
CA HIS A 921 -17.38 12.17 -7.08
C HIS A 921 -18.47 11.86 -8.11
N ASP A 922 -19.57 12.63 -8.13
CA ASP A 922 -20.71 12.47 -9.03
C ASP A 922 -20.71 13.55 -10.13
N GLU A 923 -19.59 14.28 -10.28
CA GLU A 923 -19.40 15.46 -11.13
C GLU A 923 -18.47 15.17 -12.31
N LEU A 924 -18.79 15.68 -13.49
CA LEU A 924 -17.93 15.78 -14.66
C LEU A 924 -17.54 17.24 -14.89
N VAL A 925 -16.24 17.48 -15.03
CA VAL A 925 -15.71 18.82 -15.31
C VAL A 925 -15.14 18.84 -16.74
N LEU A 926 -15.65 19.77 -17.55
CA LEU A 926 -15.29 19.93 -18.94
C LEU A 926 -14.67 21.30 -19.19
N GLU A 927 -13.71 21.35 -20.08
CA GLU A 927 -13.21 22.59 -20.68
C GLU A 927 -13.86 22.76 -22.06
N VAL A 928 -14.63 23.82 -22.22
CA VAL A 928 -15.54 24.01 -23.36
C VAL A 928 -15.18 25.29 -24.12
N PRO A 929 -14.93 25.25 -25.44
CA PRO A 929 -14.81 26.45 -26.26
C PRO A 929 -16.08 27.31 -26.16
N GLU A 930 -15.93 28.63 -26.07
CA GLU A 930 -17.08 29.55 -25.93
C GLU A 930 -18.12 29.35 -27.05
N GLY A 931 -17.67 28.99 -28.27
CA GLY A 931 -18.58 28.74 -29.41
C GLY A 931 -19.42 27.45 -29.29
N GLU A 932 -19.04 26.53 -28.41
CA GLU A 932 -19.77 25.26 -28.15
C GLU A 932 -20.61 25.31 -26.88
N LEU A 933 -20.51 26.38 -26.09
CA LEU A 933 -21.07 26.48 -24.75
C LEU A 933 -22.58 26.19 -24.69
N GLU A 934 -23.39 26.83 -25.56
CA GLU A 934 -24.86 26.64 -25.51
C GLU A 934 -25.26 25.21 -25.91
N LEU A 935 -24.53 24.61 -26.83
CA LEU A 935 -24.72 23.20 -27.19
C LEU A 935 -24.41 22.28 -26.00
N VAL A 936 -23.25 22.50 -25.34
CA VAL A 936 -22.82 21.67 -24.19
C VAL A 936 -23.77 21.82 -23.01
N LYS A 937 -24.17 23.04 -22.64
CA LYS A 937 -25.12 23.31 -21.56
C LYS A 937 -26.45 22.56 -21.72
N HIS A 938 -26.91 22.42 -22.94
CA HIS A 938 -28.18 21.74 -23.23
C HIS A 938 -28.00 20.22 -23.27
N LYS A 939 -26.94 19.74 -23.97
CA LYS A 939 -26.76 18.32 -24.26
C LYS A 939 -26.16 17.52 -23.12
N LEU A 940 -25.25 18.11 -22.36
CA LEU A 940 -24.52 17.41 -21.28
C LEU A 940 -25.47 16.85 -20.19
N PRO A 941 -26.41 17.64 -19.61
CA PRO A 941 -27.35 17.11 -18.63
C PRO A 941 -28.31 16.09 -19.23
N GLU A 942 -28.70 16.24 -20.48
CA GLU A 942 -29.54 15.28 -21.21
C GLU A 942 -28.81 13.90 -21.33
N LEU A 943 -27.55 13.93 -21.74
CA LEU A 943 -26.73 12.70 -21.83
C LEU A 943 -26.57 12.05 -20.46
N MET A 944 -26.18 12.78 -19.44
CA MET A 944 -26.03 12.24 -18.09
C MET A 944 -27.34 11.65 -17.55
N ALA A 945 -28.47 12.34 -17.74
CA ALA A 945 -29.78 11.84 -17.33
C ALA A 945 -30.24 10.62 -18.12
N GLY A 946 -29.79 10.48 -19.36
CA GLY A 946 -30.21 9.44 -20.29
C GLY A 946 -29.48 8.09 -20.18
N VAL A 947 -28.43 7.97 -19.37
CA VAL A 947 -27.57 6.76 -19.34
C VAL A 947 -28.25 5.53 -18.75
N ALA A 948 -29.31 5.72 -17.97
CA ALA A 948 -30.05 4.61 -17.40
C ALA A 948 -31.53 4.98 -17.15
N THR A 949 -32.38 3.97 -17.13
CA THR A 949 -33.81 4.10 -16.76
C THR A 949 -34.03 3.61 -15.34
N LEU A 950 -34.19 4.54 -14.41
CA LEU A 950 -34.57 4.25 -13.03
C LEU A 950 -36.10 4.44 -12.85
N LYS A 951 -36.63 4.02 -11.70
CA LYS A 951 -38.05 4.28 -11.30
C LYS A 951 -38.30 5.76 -10.99
N VAL A 952 -37.26 6.56 -10.89
CA VAL A 952 -37.27 8.01 -10.70
C VAL A 952 -36.37 8.67 -11.76
N PRO A 953 -36.67 9.89 -12.21
CA PRO A 953 -35.83 10.55 -13.18
C PRO A 953 -34.43 10.82 -12.64
N LEU A 954 -33.38 10.59 -13.43
CA LEU A 954 -32.05 11.11 -13.18
C LEU A 954 -32.01 12.57 -13.61
N LEU A 955 -31.39 13.41 -12.80
CA LEU A 955 -31.24 14.84 -13.11
C LEU A 955 -29.77 15.22 -12.92
N ALA A 956 -29.21 15.93 -13.87
CA ALA A 956 -27.91 16.57 -13.76
C ALA A 956 -28.06 18.09 -13.86
N GLU A 957 -27.35 18.79 -13.02
CA GLU A 957 -27.32 20.27 -13.00
C GLU A 957 -26.00 20.72 -13.56
N THR A 958 -26.01 21.79 -14.37
CA THR A 958 -24.80 22.32 -15.00
C THR A 958 -24.54 23.75 -14.53
N GLY A 959 -23.27 24.01 -14.17
CA GLY A 959 -22.77 25.34 -13.91
C GLY A 959 -21.67 25.71 -14.91
N VAL A 960 -21.46 27.01 -15.08
CA VAL A 960 -20.48 27.57 -16.04
C VAL A 960 -19.68 28.67 -15.38
N GLY A 961 -18.38 28.65 -15.55
CA GLY A 961 -17.53 29.71 -15.01
C GLY A 961 -16.12 29.75 -15.64
N PRO A 962 -15.34 30.78 -15.33
CA PRO A 962 -13.95 30.86 -15.78
C PRO A 962 -13.03 29.89 -15.02
N ASN A 963 -13.50 29.31 -13.93
CA ASN A 963 -12.79 28.35 -13.10
C ASN A 963 -13.78 27.35 -12.49
N TRP A 964 -13.23 26.30 -11.88
CA TRP A 964 -14.03 25.20 -11.34
C TRP A 964 -14.96 25.63 -10.19
N GLU A 965 -14.51 26.52 -9.28
CA GLU A 965 -15.37 26.99 -8.16
C GLU A 965 -16.58 27.77 -8.68
N SER A 966 -16.39 28.62 -9.68
CA SER A 966 -17.49 29.43 -10.25
C SER A 966 -18.46 28.61 -11.10
N ALA A 967 -18.02 27.42 -11.54
CA ALA A 967 -18.83 26.49 -12.35
C ALA A 967 -19.57 25.46 -11.50
N HIS A 968 -19.41 25.46 -10.15
CA HIS A 968 -20.00 24.48 -9.25
C HIS A 968 -21.20 24.93 -8.46
#